data_f2f949946a0b1bd9aa94a74d50157026
#
_entry.id   f2f949946a0b1bd9aa94a74d50157026
#
_cell.length_a   1.000
_cell.length_b   1.000
_cell.length_c   1.000
_cell.angle_alpha   90.00
_cell.angle_beta   90.00
_cell.angle_gamma   90.00
#
_symmetry.space_group_name_H-M   'P 1'
#
loop_
_entity.id
_entity.type
_entity.pdbx_description
1 polymer ?
#
loop_
_entity_poly.entity_id
_entity_poly.type
_entity_poly.pdbx_seq_one_letter_code
_entity_poly.pdbx_strand_id
1 'polypeptide(L)'
;MGQSAGTRRSTGRGTRCIALVGPFLSGKTTLLEAILARTGAIERQGKVTDQNTIGDASAEAREHAMSVEANFATAEYLGDTFSFIDCPGSIEFQQDGLNALKVCDAVVVVCEPDPKRVAALQVIFKYLENNGIPHMLFLNKIDTFDTPVRDLIPILQPASALPLVLRQIPIWENGIATGFVDLALERAHVYREHAQSEVIEMPSSVTDREQEARFEMLEKLADYDDELMEQLLSDMEPPRDQVFDDLSAEMKSGQICPVFLGSAEHGNGIVRLLKALRHEVPTVETTVERLFVEVPESAALALKTIHTSHAGKLTVTRVLNGEFSDGATVRSASREDKVSGVFDVLGQEPKKRGKAQPGDLVGLGRLDNIATGDTITTNKEQVEDIERAEQQEPVFASAIAITDRKDEVKLSAALAKLVDEDPALRVEQNHDTHQMLLQGQGEMHLRVAAERLVRNYGVEIHRDKRATPYKETIRRGTTIRGKHKKQSGGSGQFGDVVLEIKPMSRGDGFKFSDTIVGGAVPKQYIPSVEAGAKDYLETGPLGFPVVDVEVVLKDGSFHSVDSSDMAFRLAGRLAMSEGMPECSPVLLEPVMAVDVMVPSEATPKINAMISQRRGQILGFDGRDGWPGWDKVQAQIPASEIEDLIIELRSVTAGVGTYTAKFDHLSELTGRLADQVLASHSEAAE
;
A
#
# COMPACT_ATOMS: atom_id res chain seq x y z
N MET A 1 24.54 -52.62 -3.39
CA MET A 1 25.42 -51.74 -2.65
C MET A 1 25.02 -50.31 -3.03
N GLY A 2 24.01 -49.78 -2.36
CA GLY A 2 23.55 -48.42 -2.52
C GLY A 2 24.03 -47.64 -1.30
N GLN A 3 24.85 -46.64 -1.51
CA GLN A 3 25.27 -45.71 -0.47
C GLN A 3 24.10 -44.73 -0.21
N SER A 4 23.51 -44.80 0.98
CA SER A 4 22.63 -43.81 1.50
C SER A 4 23.39 -42.48 1.64
N ALA A 5 22.97 -41.47 0.90
CA ALA A 5 23.44 -40.11 1.04
C ALA A 5 22.88 -39.57 2.37
N GLY A 6 23.62 -39.74 3.44
CA GLY A 6 23.34 -39.09 4.70
C GLY A 6 23.40 -37.57 4.54
N THR A 7 22.30 -36.93 4.70
CA THR A 7 22.17 -35.46 4.75
C THR A 7 23.10 -34.93 5.84
N ARG A 8 24.23 -34.35 5.44
CA ARG A 8 25.11 -33.61 6.36
C ARG A 8 24.32 -32.49 6.98
N ARG A 9 23.96 -32.60 8.27
CA ARG A 9 23.52 -31.47 9.07
C ARG A 9 24.56 -30.37 8.94
N SER A 10 24.21 -29.30 8.27
CA SER A 10 25.01 -28.07 8.19
C SER A 10 25.19 -27.54 9.61
N THR A 11 26.43 -27.56 10.12
CA THR A 11 26.82 -26.94 11.40
C THR A 11 27.18 -25.46 11.21
N GLY A 12 26.72 -24.83 10.13
CA GLY A 12 26.88 -23.40 9.88
C GLY A 12 25.86 -22.59 10.67
N ARG A 13 26.24 -21.39 11.15
CA ARG A 13 25.29 -20.40 11.66
C ARG A 13 24.25 -20.12 10.59
N GLY A 14 23.00 -20.52 10.84
CA GLY A 14 21.89 -20.21 9.94
C GLY A 14 21.42 -18.78 10.16
N THR A 15 21.32 -18.00 9.09
CA THR A 15 20.68 -16.67 9.14
C THR A 15 19.30 -16.77 8.52
N ARG A 16 18.28 -16.25 9.23
CA ARG A 16 16.88 -16.24 8.74
C ARG A 16 16.26 -14.87 8.86
N CYS A 17 15.44 -14.50 7.89
CA CYS A 17 14.66 -13.28 7.89
C CYS A 17 13.17 -13.62 8.00
N ILE A 18 12.54 -13.15 9.05
CA ILE A 18 11.16 -13.44 9.41
C ILE A 18 10.35 -12.14 9.42
N ALA A 19 9.27 -12.06 8.66
CA ALA A 19 8.33 -10.96 8.78
C ALA A 19 7.19 -11.32 9.75
N LEU A 20 6.79 -10.35 10.56
CA LEU A 20 5.61 -10.42 11.41
C LEU A 20 4.51 -9.59 10.75
N VAL A 21 3.45 -10.23 10.31
CA VAL A 21 2.29 -9.60 9.68
C VAL A 21 1.00 -9.97 10.41
N GLY A 22 -0.07 -9.27 10.14
CA GLY A 22 -1.37 -9.58 10.76
C GLY A 22 -2.26 -8.34 10.85
N PRO A 23 -3.53 -8.51 11.18
CA PRO A 23 -4.48 -7.41 11.33
C PRO A 23 -4.03 -6.36 12.34
N PHE A 24 -4.63 -5.17 12.25
CA PHE A 24 -4.40 -4.11 13.23
C PHE A 24 -4.73 -4.59 14.66
N LEU A 25 -3.88 -4.25 15.63
CA LEU A 25 -3.97 -4.64 17.05
C LEU A 25 -3.82 -6.15 17.35
N SER A 26 -3.37 -6.96 16.40
CA SER A 26 -3.14 -8.40 16.65
C SER A 26 -1.98 -8.72 17.61
N GLY A 27 -1.14 -7.74 17.94
CA GLY A 27 -0.01 -7.88 18.88
C GLY A 27 1.32 -8.26 18.23
N LYS A 28 1.55 -7.89 16.95
CA LYS A 28 2.81 -8.12 16.22
C LYS A 28 4.01 -7.50 16.92
N THR A 29 3.95 -6.20 17.21
CA THR A 29 5.01 -5.47 17.93
C THR A 29 5.24 -6.05 19.32
N THR A 30 4.18 -6.44 20.04
CA THR A 30 4.29 -7.14 21.32
C THR A 30 4.98 -8.48 21.17
N LEU A 31 4.71 -9.22 20.07
CA LEU A 31 5.39 -10.48 19.77
C LEU A 31 6.87 -10.26 19.45
N LEU A 32 7.21 -9.23 18.67
CA LEU A 32 8.60 -8.85 18.43
C LEU A 32 9.33 -8.57 19.75
N GLU A 33 8.76 -7.74 20.62
CA GLU A 33 9.32 -7.41 21.92
C GLU A 33 9.53 -8.65 22.80
N ALA A 34 8.55 -9.56 22.83
CA ALA A 34 8.66 -10.82 23.56
C ALA A 34 9.78 -11.73 23.01
N ILE A 35 9.95 -11.79 21.69
CA ILE A 35 11.04 -12.52 21.02
C ILE A 35 12.40 -11.89 21.40
N LEU A 36 12.54 -10.58 21.26
CA LEU A 36 13.79 -9.87 21.56
C LEU A 36 14.20 -10.02 23.04
N ALA A 37 13.26 -9.90 23.97
CA ALA A 37 13.50 -10.13 25.37
C ALA A 37 13.89 -11.58 25.67
N ARG A 38 13.22 -12.55 25.02
CA ARG A 38 13.48 -13.98 25.22
C ARG A 38 14.83 -14.42 24.67
N THR A 39 15.30 -13.81 23.59
CA THR A 39 16.61 -14.06 23.00
C THR A 39 17.75 -13.30 23.69
N GLY A 40 17.42 -12.35 24.57
CA GLY A 40 18.38 -11.48 25.25
C GLY A 40 18.90 -10.35 24.37
N ALA A 41 18.27 -10.08 23.22
CA ALA A 41 18.60 -8.94 22.36
C ALA A 41 18.24 -7.60 23.04
N ILE A 42 17.25 -7.62 23.92
CA ILE A 42 16.89 -6.51 24.82
C ILE A 42 16.81 -7.03 26.26
N GLU A 43 17.09 -6.15 27.24
CA GLU A 43 17.10 -6.53 28.66
C GLU A 43 15.69 -6.78 29.20
N ARG A 44 14.70 -6.04 28.72
CA ARG A 44 13.31 -6.10 29.17
C ARG A 44 12.35 -5.89 28.00
N GLN A 45 11.27 -6.65 27.99
CA GLN A 45 10.18 -6.48 27.04
C GLN A 45 9.55 -5.09 27.17
N GLY A 46 9.49 -4.33 26.05
CA GLY A 46 8.79 -3.06 25.96
C GLY A 46 7.28 -3.25 25.84
N LYS A 47 6.53 -2.18 26.10
CA LYS A 47 5.07 -2.12 25.92
C LYS A 47 4.69 -0.96 25.03
N VAL A 48 3.75 -1.18 24.13
CA VAL A 48 3.23 -0.12 23.22
C VAL A 48 2.62 1.02 24.05
N THR A 49 1.88 0.71 25.12
CA THR A 49 1.30 1.69 26.03
C THR A 49 2.33 2.57 26.74
N ASP A 50 3.52 2.03 26.99
CA ASP A 50 4.61 2.74 27.67
C ASP A 50 5.52 3.48 26.66
N GLN A 51 5.23 3.39 25.35
CA GLN A 51 5.96 4.03 24.25
C GLN A 51 7.47 3.70 24.23
N ASN A 52 7.84 2.50 24.70
CA ASN A 52 9.23 2.07 24.88
C ASN A 52 9.61 0.82 24.09
N THR A 53 8.81 0.46 23.07
CA THR A 53 9.10 -0.68 22.19
C THR A 53 10.20 -0.35 21.17
N ILE A 54 10.96 -1.37 20.78
CA ILE A 54 11.91 -1.29 19.66
C ILE A 54 11.16 -1.26 18.33
N GLY A 55 10.05 -2.02 18.23
CA GLY A 55 9.25 -2.13 17.02
C GLY A 55 8.57 -0.82 16.59
N ASP A 56 8.11 0.00 17.54
CA ASP A 56 7.51 1.32 17.22
C ASP A 56 8.49 2.43 17.60
N ALA A 57 9.60 2.51 16.85
CA ALA A 57 10.71 3.40 17.20
C ALA A 57 10.47 4.85 16.75
N SER A 58 9.66 5.10 15.71
CA SER A 58 9.36 6.47 15.26
C SER A 58 8.46 7.20 16.24
N ALA A 59 8.59 8.53 16.24
CA ALA A 59 7.80 9.36 17.13
C ALA A 59 6.30 9.32 16.77
N GLU A 60 5.98 9.23 15.48
CA GLU A 60 4.60 9.10 14.99
C GLU A 60 3.97 7.78 15.45
N ALA A 61 4.71 6.67 15.36
CA ALA A 61 4.21 5.37 15.85
C ALA A 61 3.89 5.41 17.35
N ARG A 62 4.74 6.05 18.14
CA ARG A 62 4.53 6.21 19.59
C ARG A 62 3.36 7.14 19.91
N GLU A 63 3.26 8.26 19.20
CA GLU A 63 2.19 9.26 19.40
C GLU A 63 0.81 8.67 19.08
N HIS A 64 0.72 7.89 17.99
CA HIS A 64 -0.54 7.24 17.57
C HIS A 64 -0.75 5.86 18.19
N ALA A 65 0.20 5.34 18.98
CA ALA A 65 0.18 4.01 19.57
C ALA A 65 -0.09 2.90 18.53
N MET A 66 0.50 3.04 17.33
CA MET A 66 0.37 2.10 16.22
C MET A 66 1.60 2.11 15.32
N SER A 67 1.93 0.98 14.73
CA SER A 67 2.99 0.89 13.73
C SER A 67 2.57 1.61 12.45
N VAL A 68 3.31 2.64 12.07
CA VAL A 68 3.11 3.45 10.85
C VAL A 68 4.14 3.18 9.77
N GLU A 69 5.04 2.23 10.04
CA GLU A 69 6.12 1.80 9.14
C GLU A 69 6.63 0.42 9.52
N ALA A 70 7.36 -0.23 8.60
CA ALA A 70 8.07 -1.47 8.89
C ALA A 70 9.28 -1.19 9.79
N ASN A 71 9.41 -1.96 10.86
CA ASN A 71 10.51 -1.88 11.82
C ASN A 71 11.39 -3.13 11.72
N PHE A 72 12.68 -2.96 11.96
CA PHE A 72 13.70 -3.99 11.77
C PHE A 72 14.42 -4.27 13.07
N ALA A 73 14.62 -5.57 13.37
CA ALA A 73 15.36 -6.01 14.53
C ALA A 73 16.14 -7.29 14.23
N THR A 74 17.26 -7.49 14.92
CA THR A 74 18.07 -8.71 14.80
C THR A 74 18.31 -9.31 16.17
N ALA A 75 18.20 -10.63 16.28
CA ALA A 75 18.43 -11.38 17.50
C ALA A 75 19.23 -12.67 17.22
N GLU A 76 20.02 -13.10 18.20
CA GLU A 76 20.67 -14.41 18.17
C GLU A 76 19.92 -15.41 19.06
N TYR A 77 19.67 -16.61 18.56
CA TYR A 77 19.05 -17.68 19.33
C TYR A 77 19.72 -19.03 19.04
N LEU A 78 20.29 -19.65 20.07
CA LEU A 78 20.98 -20.95 20.00
C LEU A 78 22.04 -21.02 18.88
N GLY A 79 22.74 -19.92 18.62
CA GLY A 79 23.83 -19.82 17.64
C GLY A 79 23.39 -19.46 16.23
N ASP A 80 22.09 -19.34 15.95
CA ASP A 80 21.53 -18.86 14.69
C ASP A 80 21.15 -17.38 14.82
N THR A 81 21.24 -16.63 13.72
CA THR A 81 20.86 -15.21 13.64
C THR A 81 19.48 -15.08 12.99
N PHE A 82 18.60 -14.32 13.62
CA PHE A 82 17.28 -14.02 13.11
C PHE A 82 17.13 -12.52 12.89
N SER A 83 16.79 -12.13 11.67
CA SER A 83 16.32 -10.78 11.35
C SER A 83 14.79 -10.77 11.34
N PHE A 84 14.19 -9.88 12.09
CA PHE A 84 12.74 -9.71 12.17
C PHE A 84 12.33 -8.40 11.49
N ILE A 85 11.21 -8.45 10.77
CA ILE A 85 10.57 -7.29 10.16
C ILE A 85 9.16 -7.20 10.73
N ASP A 86 8.91 -6.22 11.61
CA ASP A 86 7.58 -5.93 12.15
C ASP A 86 6.82 -5.04 11.17
N CYS A 87 5.85 -5.62 10.45
CA CYS A 87 5.08 -4.92 9.44
C CYS A 87 3.84 -4.23 10.04
N PRO A 88 3.48 -3.03 9.55
CA PRO A 88 2.26 -2.34 9.98
C PRO A 88 1.01 -3.20 9.77
N GLY A 89 0.09 -3.17 10.75
CA GLY A 89 -1.16 -3.92 10.66
C GLY A 89 -2.32 -3.13 10.03
N SER A 90 -2.18 -1.82 9.91
CA SER A 90 -3.15 -0.97 9.23
C SER A 90 -2.94 -1.03 7.72
N ILE A 91 -4.03 -1.17 6.96
CA ILE A 91 -4.01 -1.18 5.50
C ILE A 91 -3.43 0.12 4.91
N GLU A 92 -3.49 1.23 5.64
CA GLU A 92 -2.94 2.52 5.21
C GLU A 92 -1.41 2.53 5.11
N PHE A 93 -0.71 1.66 5.85
CA PHE A 93 0.75 1.57 5.89
C PHE A 93 1.29 0.22 5.37
N GLN A 94 0.41 -0.64 4.85
CA GLN A 94 0.76 -2.01 4.46
C GLN A 94 1.83 -2.05 3.36
N GLN A 95 1.85 -1.08 2.45
CA GLN A 95 2.79 -1.00 1.33
C GLN A 95 4.25 -1.06 1.78
N ASP A 96 4.58 -0.45 2.92
CA ASP A 96 5.95 -0.40 3.44
C ASP A 96 6.53 -1.80 3.75
N GLY A 97 5.65 -2.76 4.11
CA GLY A 97 6.04 -4.16 4.35
C GLY A 97 6.09 -5.05 3.11
N LEU A 98 5.35 -4.75 2.04
CA LEU A 98 5.13 -5.69 0.94
C LEU A 98 6.39 -6.10 0.19
N ASN A 99 7.33 -5.18 -0.05
CA ASN A 99 8.61 -5.49 -0.69
C ASN A 99 9.46 -6.41 0.21
N ALA A 100 9.39 -6.20 1.53
CA ALA A 100 10.13 -7.01 2.49
C ALA A 100 9.62 -8.46 2.52
N LEU A 101 8.30 -8.68 2.38
CA LEU A 101 7.70 -10.02 2.40
C LEU A 101 8.25 -10.91 1.28
N LYS A 102 8.52 -10.36 0.08
CA LYS A 102 9.03 -11.15 -1.06
C LYS A 102 10.37 -11.82 -0.77
N VAL A 103 11.23 -11.21 0.03
CA VAL A 103 12.57 -11.70 0.34
C VAL A 103 12.73 -12.29 1.75
N CYS A 104 11.64 -12.42 2.49
CA CYS A 104 11.64 -13.14 3.76
C CYS A 104 11.75 -14.65 3.53
N ASP A 105 12.42 -15.33 4.46
CA ASP A 105 12.54 -16.79 4.45
C ASP A 105 11.22 -17.43 4.91
N ALA A 106 10.52 -16.78 5.85
CA ALA A 106 9.15 -17.11 6.21
C ALA A 106 8.43 -15.91 6.84
N VAL A 107 7.11 -16.04 6.96
CA VAL A 107 6.23 -15.05 7.57
C VAL A 107 5.48 -15.66 8.75
N VAL A 108 5.42 -14.96 9.87
CA VAL A 108 4.54 -15.28 10.98
C VAL A 108 3.31 -14.37 10.90
N VAL A 109 2.16 -14.95 10.60
CA VAL A 109 0.89 -14.25 10.60
C VAL A 109 0.34 -14.25 12.02
N VAL A 110 0.27 -13.08 12.65
CA VAL A 110 -0.16 -12.91 14.04
C VAL A 110 -1.62 -12.48 14.07
N CYS A 111 -2.47 -13.25 14.72
CA CYS A 111 -3.90 -12.97 14.80
C CYS A 111 -4.47 -13.37 16.15
N GLU A 112 -5.51 -12.66 16.60
CA GLU A 112 -6.34 -13.14 17.70
C GLU A 112 -7.26 -14.26 17.21
N PRO A 113 -7.67 -15.19 18.08
CA PRO A 113 -8.62 -16.25 17.77
C PRO A 113 -10.07 -15.71 17.68
N ASP A 114 -10.31 -14.74 16.77
CA ASP A 114 -11.59 -14.05 16.56
C ASP A 114 -12.11 -14.30 15.13
N PRO A 115 -13.32 -14.88 14.96
CA PRO A 115 -13.95 -15.09 13.66
C PRO A 115 -14.04 -13.83 12.79
N LYS A 116 -14.14 -12.65 13.40
CA LYS A 116 -14.20 -11.36 12.68
C LYS A 116 -12.92 -11.02 11.92
N ARG A 117 -11.83 -11.74 12.19
CA ARG A 117 -10.53 -11.52 11.52
C ARG A 117 -10.39 -12.27 10.20
N VAL A 118 -11.31 -13.15 9.83
CA VAL A 118 -11.23 -14.00 8.62
C VAL A 118 -10.98 -13.17 7.36
N ALA A 119 -11.73 -12.10 7.13
CA ALA A 119 -11.57 -11.27 5.94
C ALA A 119 -10.19 -10.58 5.88
N ALA A 120 -9.67 -10.10 7.01
CA ALA A 120 -8.34 -9.49 7.08
C ALA A 120 -7.23 -10.52 6.90
N LEU A 121 -7.39 -11.71 7.47
CA LEU A 121 -6.45 -12.83 7.27
C LEU A 121 -6.43 -13.28 5.81
N GLN A 122 -7.59 -13.34 5.14
CA GLN A 122 -7.70 -13.75 3.74
C GLN A 122 -6.88 -12.84 2.83
N VAL A 123 -6.88 -11.52 3.06
CA VAL A 123 -6.05 -10.57 2.30
C VAL A 123 -4.56 -10.90 2.47
N ILE A 124 -4.14 -11.20 3.70
CA ILE A 124 -2.73 -11.51 4.02
C ILE A 124 -2.34 -12.87 3.42
N PHE A 125 -3.10 -13.92 3.70
CA PHE A 125 -2.79 -15.26 3.18
C PHE A 125 -2.77 -15.29 1.66
N LYS A 126 -3.74 -14.65 1.01
CA LYS A 126 -3.78 -14.56 -0.46
C LYS A 126 -2.52 -13.95 -1.05
N TYR A 127 -1.98 -12.90 -0.42
CA TYR A 127 -0.70 -12.31 -0.86
C TYR A 127 0.46 -13.30 -0.68
N LEU A 128 0.55 -13.96 0.48
CA LEU A 128 1.64 -14.91 0.78
C LEU A 128 1.60 -16.13 -0.14
N GLU A 129 0.42 -16.72 -0.31
CA GLU A 129 0.19 -17.89 -1.14
C GLU A 129 0.44 -17.62 -2.63
N ASN A 130 -0.04 -16.48 -3.15
CA ASN A 130 0.20 -16.08 -4.54
C ASN A 130 1.69 -15.85 -4.86
N ASN A 131 2.49 -15.49 -3.86
CA ASN A 131 3.93 -15.28 -4.01
C ASN A 131 4.77 -16.50 -3.53
N GLY A 132 4.14 -17.61 -3.18
CA GLY A 132 4.82 -18.83 -2.69
C GLY A 132 5.69 -18.60 -1.45
N ILE A 133 5.27 -17.68 -0.56
CA ILE A 133 6.05 -17.33 0.63
C ILE A 133 5.70 -18.29 1.77
N PRO A 134 6.66 -19.06 2.32
CA PRO A 134 6.42 -19.92 3.47
C PRO A 134 5.88 -19.13 4.66
N HIS A 135 4.84 -19.62 5.32
CA HIS A 135 4.23 -18.90 6.43
C HIS A 135 3.62 -19.82 7.48
N MET A 136 3.44 -19.27 8.67
CA MET A 136 2.78 -19.92 9.79
C MET A 136 1.84 -18.94 10.49
N LEU A 137 0.78 -19.46 11.11
CA LEU A 137 -0.17 -18.69 11.90
C LEU A 137 0.20 -18.77 13.39
N PHE A 138 0.31 -17.63 14.05
CA PHE A 138 0.45 -17.53 15.50
C PHE A 138 -0.84 -16.93 16.08
N LEU A 139 -1.66 -17.78 16.72
CA LEU A 139 -2.85 -17.36 17.44
C LEU A 139 -2.42 -16.76 18.78
N ASN A 140 -2.42 -15.43 18.80
CA ASN A 140 -2.01 -14.62 19.94
C ASN A 140 -3.18 -14.34 20.88
N LYS A 141 -2.91 -13.89 22.10
CA LYS A 141 -3.91 -13.54 23.13
C LYS A 141 -4.82 -14.71 23.52
N ILE A 142 -4.27 -15.93 23.50
CA ILE A 142 -5.02 -17.15 23.83
C ILE A 142 -5.57 -17.12 25.26
N ASP A 143 -5.01 -16.32 26.14
CA ASP A 143 -5.40 -16.08 27.52
C ASP A 143 -6.70 -15.26 27.66
N THR A 144 -7.15 -14.58 26.62
CA THR A 144 -8.34 -13.73 26.64
C THR A 144 -9.57 -14.34 25.93
N PHE A 145 -9.43 -15.57 25.44
CA PHE A 145 -10.47 -16.25 24.63
C PHE A 145 -10.95 -17.55 25.29
N ASP A 146 -12.26 -17.78 25.26
CA ASP A 146 -12.92 -18.96 25.87
C ASP A 146 -13.26 -20.04 24.82
N THR A 147 -13.21 -19.71 23.52
CA THR A 147 -13.58 -20.67 22.46
C THR A 147 -12.46 -21.70 22.27
N PRO A 148 -12.79 -23.00 22.23
CA PRO A 148 -11.80 -24.04 21.94
C PRO A 148 -11.12 -23.78 20.59
N VAL A 149 -9.79 -23.79 20.55
CA VAL A 149 -9.00 -23.51 19.34
C VAL A 149 -9.35 -24.46 18.19
N ARG A 150 -9.69 -25.73 18.52
CA ARG A 150 -10.14 -26.71 17.53
C ARG A 150 -11.39 -26.26 16.78
N ASP A 151 -12.33 -25.61 17.45
CA ASP A 151 -13.56 -25.10 16.85
C ASP A 151 -13.31 -23.83 16.00
N LEU A 152 -12.19 -23.12 16.27
CA LEU A 152 -11.79 -21.93 15.52
C LEU A 152 -11.10 -22.25 14.20
N ILE A 153 -10.35 -23.36 14.10
CA ILE A 153 -9.63 -23.71 12.86
C ILE A 153 -10.57 -23.82 11.65
N PRO A 154 -11.72 -24.52 11.72
CA PRO A 154 -12.68 -24.55 10.61
C PRO A 154 -13.24 -23.17 10.23
N ILE A 155 -13.35 -22.25 11.20
CA ILE A 155 -13.82 -20.88 10.97
C ILE A 155 -12.74 -20.05 10.27
N LEU A 156 -11.47 -20.24 10.63
CA LEU A 156 -10.34 -19.53 10.04
C LEU A 156 -9.89 -20.12 8.70
N GLN A 157 -10.12 -21.42 8.46
CA GLN A 157 -9.70 -22.14 7.25
C GLN A 157 -10.11 -21.44 5.94
N PRO A 158 -11.31 -20.83 5.81
CA PRO A 158 -11.67 -20.12 4.57
C PRO A 158 -10.79 -18.92 4.23
N ALA A 159 -9.98 -18.44 5.18
CA ALA A 159 -9.04 -17.36 4.92
C ALA A 159 -7.78 -17.81 4.16
N SER A 160 -7.44 -19.10 4.21
CA SER A 160 -6.24 -19.69 3.60
C SER A 160 -6.62 -20.79 2.61
N ALA A 161 -5.96 -20.82 1.46
CA ALA A 161 -6.06 -21.93 0.51
C ALA A 161 -5.25 -23.15 0.99
N LEU A 162 -4.24 -22.92 1.87
CA LEU A 162 -3.46 -24.00 2.47
C LEU A 162 -4.16 -24.57 3.69
N PRO A 163 -4.03 -25.88 3.99
CA PRO A 163 -4.51 -26.46 5.23
C PRO A 163 -3.87 -25.78 6.45
N LEU A 164 -4.70 -25.28 7.36
CA LEU A 164 -4.26 -24.81 8.67
C LEU A 164 -3.99 -26.02 9.57
N VAL A 165 -2.72 -26.34 9.82
CA VAL A 165 -2.28 -27.51 10.57
C VAL A 165 -2.01 -27.15 12.02
N LEU A 166 -2.89 -27.54 12.93
CA LEU A 166 -2.75 -27.26 14.36
C LEU A 166 -1.56 -28.02 14.92
N ARG A 167 -0.61 -27.30 15.55
CA ARG A 167 0.61 -27.84 16.17
C ARG A 167 0.49 -28.02 17.68
N GLN A 168 -0.50 -27.39 18.28
CA GLN A 168 -0.68 -27.35 19.72
C GLN A 168 -2.16 -27.31 20.08
N ILE A 169 -2.53 -27.98 21.16
CA ILE A 169 -3.84 -27.77 21.82
C ILE A 169 -3.63 -27.12 23.19
N PRO A 170 -4.51 -26.18 23.61
CA PRO A 170 -4.38 -25.54 24.91
C PRO A 170 -4.84 -26.47 26.04
N ILE A 171 -4.15 -26.34 27.19
CA ILE A 171 -4.59 -26.91 28.47
C ILE A 171 -5.35 -25.81 29.20
N TRP A 172 -6.62 -26.07 29.48
CA TRP A 172 -7.51 -25.12 30.14
C TRP A 172 -7.69 -25.44 31.62
N GLU A 173 -7.54 -24.44 32.48
CA GLU A 173 -7.89 -24.50 33.88
C GLU A 173 -8.72 -23.27 34.23
N ASN A 174 -9.93 -23.48 34.76
CA ASN A 174 -10.86 -22.41 35.15
C ASN A 174 -11.16 -21.37 34.03
N GLY A 175 -11.22 -21.82 32.77
CA GLY A 175 -11.49 -20.95 31.62
C GLY A 175 -10.28 -20.15 31.12
N ILE A 176 -9.08 -20.43 31.61
CA ILE A 176 -7.82 -19.78 31.21
C ILE A 176 -6.88 -20.83 30.60
N ALA A 177 -6.23 -20.51 29.50
CA ALA A 177 -5.19 -21.36 28.92
C ALA A 177 -3.91 -21.29 29.77
N THR A 178 -3.67 -22.32 30.60
CA THR A 178 -2.51 -22.39 31.50
C THR A 178 -1.31 -23.10 30.89
N GLY A 179 -1.50 -23.77 29.76
CA GLY A 179 -0.45 -24.53 29.08
C GLY A 179 -0.88 -24.98 27.69
N PHE A 180 -0.09 -25.87 27.11
CA PHE A 180 -0.38 -26.48 25.82
C PHE A 180 0.20 -27.89 25.74
N VAL A 181 -0.39 -28.71 24.87
CA VAL A 181 0.20 -29.96 24.42
C VAL A 181 0.76 -29.76 23.02
N ASP A 182 2.03 -30.10 22.81
CA ASP A 182 2.67 -30.14 21.49
C ASP A 182 2.32 -31.46 20.82
N LEU A 183 1.56 -31.41 19.73
CA LEU A 183 1.03 -32.58 19.02
C LEU A 183 2.12 -33.40 18.30
N ALA A 184 3.20 -32.76 17.85
CA ALA A 184 4.31 -33.46 17.22
C ALA A 184 5.25 -34.14 18.22
N LEU A 185 5.43 -33.53 19.41
CA LEU A 185 6.27 -34.06 20.47
C LEU A 185 5.51 -34.94 21.48
N GLU A 186 4.15 -34.88 21.49
CA GLU A 186 3.31 -35.55 22.48
C GLU A 186 3.71 -35.18 23.92
N ARG A 187 3.92 -33.88 24.14
CA ARG A 187 4.39 -33.35 25.42
C ARG A 187 3.50 -32.21 25.91
N ALA A 188 3.08 -32.33 27.16
CA ALA A 188 2.35 -31.27 27.84
C ALA A 188 3.33 -30.26 28.47
N HIS A 189 2.98 -28.98 28.35
CA HIS A 189 3.73 -27.86 28.88
C HIS A 189 2.81 -26.91 29.65
N VAL A 190 3.27 -26.39 30.79
CA VAL A 190 2.59 -25.31 31.52
C VAL A 190 3.33 -24.00 31.24
N TYR A 191 2.60 -22.95 30.99
CA TYR A 191 3.14 -21.61 30.80
C TYR A 191 3.77 -21.07 32.09
N ARG A 192 4.88 -20.38 31.94
CA ARG A 192 5.53 -19.61 33.00
C ARG A 192 5.72 -18.18 32.46
N GLU A 193 5.11 -17.24 33.15
CA GLU A 193 5.16 -15.83 32.74
C GLU A 193 6.62 -15.37 32.59
N HIS A 194 6.91 -14.80 31.40
CA HIS A 194 8.27 -14.36 31.02
C HIS A 194 9.38 -15.40 31.20
N ALA A 195 9.05 -16.71 31.28
CA ALA A 195 10.01 -17.81 31.42
C ALA A 195 9.73 -18.92 30.39
N GLN A 196 10.61 -19.91 30.31
CA GLN A 196 10.39 -21.10 29.52
C GLN A 196 9.27 -21.95 30.12
N SER A 197 8.32 -22.41 29.24
CA SER A 197 7.28 -23.34 29.67
C SER A 197 7.89 -24.63 30.25
N GLU A 198 7.30 -25.13 31.30
CA GLU A 198 7.76 -26.32 32.02
C GLU A 198 7.06 -27.56 31.46
N VAL A 199 7.83 -28.64 31.23
CA VAL A 199 7.28 -29.94 30.80
C VAL A 199 6.59 -30.59 31.97
N ILE A 200 5.37 -31.06 31.81
CA ILE A 200 4.58 -31.78 32.79
C ILE A 200 4.11 -33.14 32.23
N GLU A 201 3.63 -34.00 33.11
CA GLU A 201 2.91 -35.20 32.72
C GLU A 201 1.64 -34.82 31.98
N MET A 202 1.25 -35.62 30.96
CA MET A 202 0.03 -35.38 30.20
C MET A 202 -1.19 -35.45 31.12
N PRO A 203 -1.96 -34.35 31.27
CA PRO A 203 -3.17 -34.43 32.08
C PRO A 203 -4.21 -35.35 31.43
N SER A 204 -4.79 -36.25 32.24
CA SER A 204 -5.82 -37.19 31.73
C SER A 204 -7.03 -36.48 31.11
N SER A 205 -7.30 -35.25 31.47
CA SER A 205 -8.38 -34.43 30.91
C SER A 205 -8.16 -33.98 29.47
N VAL A 206 -6.94 -34.10 28.95
CA VAL A 206 -6.60 -33.67 27.56
C VAL A 206 -6.14 -34.81 26.69
N THR A 207 -5.94 -36.03 27.21
CA THR A 207 -5.38 -37.18 26.47
C THR A 207 -6.23 -37.54 25.24
N ASP A 208 -7.54 -37.70 25.39
CA ASP A 208 -8.41 -38.06 24.25
C ASP A 208 -8.42 -36.96 23.19
N ARG A 209 -8.43 -35.69 23.63
CA ARG A 209 -8.37 -34.52 22.73
C ARG A 209 -7.02 -34.39 22.01
N GLU A 210 -5.95 -34.76 22.68
CA GLU A 210 -4.63 -34.79 22.08
C GLU A 210 -4.55 -35.83 20.98
N GLN A 211 -5.02 -37.06 21.24
CA GLN A 211 -5.03 -38.14 20.26
C GLN A 211 -5.85 -37.77 19.00
N GLU A 212 -7.04 -37.21 19.19
CA GLU A 212 -7.86 -36.74 18.07
C GLU A 212 -7.17 -35.63 17.27
N ALA A 213 -6.63 -34.60 17.95
CA ALA A 213 -5.99 -33.47 17.29
C ALA A 213 -4.68 -33.89 16.59
N ARG A 214 -3.93 -34.83 17.19
CA ARG A 214 -2.74 -35.42 16.56
C ARG A 214 -3.10 -36.19 15.31
N PHE A 215 -4.15 -37.01 15.36
CA PHE A 215 -4.61 -37.75 14.19
C PHE A 215 -5.03 -36.81 13.04
N GLU A 216 -5.81 -35.75 13.34
CA GLU A 216 -6.16 -34.72 12.35
C GLU A 216 -4.92 -34.00 11.76
N MET A 217 -3.88 -33.78 12.55
CA MET A 217 -2.61 -33.23 12.07
C MET A 217 -1.93 -34.20 11.10
N LEU A 218 -1.84 -35.48 11.48
CA LEU A 218 -1.20 -36.52 10.65
C LEU A 218 -1.98 -36.78 9.36
N GLU A 219 -3.32 -36.79 9.37
CA GLU A 219 -4.13 -36.88 8.15
C GLU A 219 -3.80 -35.80 7.14
N LYS A 220 -3.68 -34.52 7.59
CA LYS A 220 -3.33 -33.39 6.72
C LYS A 220 -1.93 -33.50 6.15
N LEU A 221 -0.97 -34.07 6.88
CA LEU A 221 0.39 -34.33 6.38
C LEU A 221 0.40 -35.49 5.38
N ALA A 222 -0.36 -36.53 5.66
CA ALA A 222 -0.46 -37.70 4.79
C ALA A 222 -1.04 -37.38 3.38
N ASP A 223 -1.73 -36.28 3.20
CA ASP A 223 -2.15 -35.81 1.87
C ASP A 223 -0.95 -35.49 0.95
N TYR A 224 0.25 -35.33 1.51
CA TYR A 224 1.49 -34.96 0.80
C TYR A 224 2.61 -35.99 0.93
N ASP A 225 2.46 -37.03 1.78
CA ASP A 225 3.43 -38.10 2.01
C ASP A 225 2.76 -39.47 1.92
N ASP A 226 3.04 -40.21 0.84
CA ASP A 226 2.48 -41.55 0.57
C ASP A 226 2.90 -42.59 1.64
N GLU A 227 4.11 -42.45 2.22
CA GLU A 227 4.61 -43.39 3.26
C GLU A 227 3.83 -43.14 4.58
N LEU A 228 3.62 -41.87 4.95
CA LEU A 228 2.81 -41.54 6.10
C LEU A 228 1.36 -41.99 5.91
N MET A 229 0.78 -41.82 4.73
CA MET A 229 -0.57 -42.32 4.39
C MET A 229 -0.67 -43.83 4.59
N GLU A 230 0.31 -44.62 4.08
CA GLU A 230 0.32 -46.07 4.23
C GLU A 230 0.43 -46.51 5.71
N GLN A 231 1.23 -45.78 6.50
CA GLN A 231 1.36 -46.04 7.94
C GLN A 231 0.02 -45.80 8.67
N LEU A 232 -0.65 -44.69 8.40
CA LEU A 232 -1.94 -44.37 9.02
C LEU A 232 -3.04 -45.38 8.64
N LEU A 233 -3.12 -45.78 7.37
CA LEU A 233 -4.06 -46.79 6.90
C LEU A 233 -3.80 -48.20 7.51
N SER A 234 -2.57 -48.45 7.95
CA SER A 234 -2.16 -49.68 8.60
C SER A 234 -2.20 -49.65 10.11
N ASP A 235 -2.80 -48.58 10.72
CA ASP A 235 -2.80 -48.32 12.17
C ASP A 235 -1.37 -48.35 12.80
N MET A 236 -0.36 -47.93 12.02
CA MET A 236 1.01 -47.81 12.51
C MET A 236 1.28 -46.37 12.98
N GLU A 237 1.88 -46.23 14.15
CA GLU A 237 2.29 -44.94 14.66
C GLU A 237 3.57 -44.46 13.94
N PRO A 238 3.55 -43.28 13.27
CA PRO A 238 4.71 -42.76 12.57
C PRO A 238 5.83 -42.34 13.54
N PRO A 239 7.10 -42.53 13.19
CA PRO A 239 8.23 -42.05 13.98
C PRO A 239 8.18 -40.51 14.13
N ARG A 240 8.49 -39.98 15.31
CA ARG A 240 8.49 -38.54 15.56
C ARG A 240 9.40 -37.74 14.62
N ASP A 241 10.56 -38.29 14.28
CA ASP A 241 11.49 -37.63 13.37
C ASP A 241 10.89 -37.48 11.97
N GLN A 242 10.14 -38.49 11.47
CA GLN A 242 9.41 -38.41 10.21
C GLN A 242 8.37 -37.30 10.24
N VAL A 243 7.52 -37.24 11.26
CA VAL A 243 6.51 -36.19 11.44
C VAL A 243 7.13 -34.79 11.42
N PHE A 244 8.32 -34.61 12.01
CA PHE A 244 9.02 -33.32 11.96
C PHE A 244 9.62 -33.02 10.59
N ASP A 245 10.14 -34.01 9.89
CA ASP A 245 10.70 -33.85 8.56
C ASP A 245 9.59 -33.47 7.58
N ASP A 246 8.41 -34.11 7.64
CA ASP A 246 7.22 -33.82 6.83
C ASP A 246 6.71 -32.39 7.10
N LEU A 247 6.48 -32.03 8.37
CA LEU A 247 6.07 -30.68 8.76
C LEU A 247 7.02 -29.60 8.23
N SER A 248 8.33 -29.87 8.25
CA SER A 248 9.35 -28.94 7.77
C SER A 248 9.37 -28.87 6.24
N ALA A 249 9.24 -30.02 5.55
CA ALA A 249 9.24 -30.10 4.09
C ALA A 249 8.01 -29.42 3.49
N GLU A 250 6.84 -29.73 4.01
CA GLU A 250 5.55 -29.22 3.51
C GLU A 250 5.36 -27.74 3.80
N MET A 251 5.84 -27.23 4.96
CA MET A 251 5.86 -25.80 5.21
C MET A 251 6.80 -25.06 4.24
N LYS A 252 8.00 -25.59 3.99
CA LYS A 252 8.99 -25.00 3.07
C LYS A 252 8.51 -24.99 1.63
N SER A 253 7.77 -26.02 1.22
CA SER A 253 7.17 -26.11 -0.11
C SER A 253 5.85 -25.36 -0.26
N GLY A 254 5.35 -24.75 0.83
CA GLY A 254 4.09 -23.99 0.81
C GLY A 254 2.85 -24.86 0.63
N GLN A 255 2.85 -26.07 1.19
CA GLN A 255 1.73 -27.01 1.14
C GLN A 255 0.83 -26.92 2.37
N ILE A 256 1.37 -26.50 3.52
CA ILE A 256 0.64 -26.32 4.77
C ILE A 256 0.94 -24.99 5.45
N CYS A 257 0.03 -24.55 6.30
CA CYS A 257 0.23 -23.43 7.22
C CYS A 257 0.18 -23.94 8.67
N PRO A 258 1.32 -24.13 9.35
CA PRO A 258 1.35 -24.55 10.75
C PRO A 258 0.75 -23.49 11.67
N VAL A 259 -0.06 -23.91 12.67
CA VAL A 259 -0.73 -23.03 13.63
C VAL A 259 -0.14 -23.21 15.02
N PHE A 260 0.41 -22.14 15.58
CA PHE A 260 0.97 -22.05 16.93
C PHE A 260 0.08 -21.18 17.83
N LEU A 261 0.17 -21.42 19.13
CA LEU A 261 -0.63 -20.73 20.15
C LEU A 261 0.26 -19.99 21.15
N GLY A 262 -0.19 -18.83 21.62
CA GLY A 262 0.52 -18.12 22.68
C GLY A 262 -0.13 -16.82 23.13
N SER A 263 0.55 -16.17 24.07
CA SER A 263 0.27 -14.82 24.52
C SER A 263 1.58 -14.04 24.54
N ALA A 264 1.71 -13.13 23.59
CA ALA A 264 2.93 -12.33 23.44
C ALA A 264 3.15 -11.41 24.65
N GLU A 265 2.08 -10.90 25.26
CA GLU A 265 2.16 -10.03 26.44
C GLU A 265 2.78 -10.76 27.64
N HIS A 266 2.43 -12.00 27.85
CA HIS A 266 2.94 -12.84 28.97
C HIS A 266 4.17 -13.67 28.60
N GLY A 267 4.65 -13.58 27.35
CA GLY A 267 5.79 -14.38 26.85
C GLY A 267 5.48 -15.86 26.66
N ASN A 268 4.18 -16.25 26.67
CA ASN A 268 3.72 -17.62 26.53
C ASN A 268 3.80 -18.10 25.07
N GLY A 269 4.31 -19.33 24.84
CA GLY A 269 4.45 -19.91 23.51
C GLY A 269 5.70 -19.44 22.73
N ILE A 270 6.40 -18.37 23.15
CA ILE A 270 7.50 -17.74 22.39
C ILE A 270 8.66 -18.71 22.14
N VAL A 271 9.07 -19.48 23.15
CA VAL A 271 10.18 -20.47 23.00
C VAL A 271 9.81 -21.56 21.99
N ARG A 272 8.53 -21.98 21.96
CA ARG A 272 8.06 -22.97 20.99
C ARG A 272 8.07 -22.41 19.59
N LEU A 273 7.61 -21.16 19.42
CA LEU A 273 7.68 -20.45 18.14
C LEU A 273 9.14 -20.32 17.67
N LEU A 274 10.07 -19.85 18.53
CA LEU A 274 11.50 -19.73 18.20
C LEU A 274 12.12 -21.06 17.78
N LYS A 275 11.73 -22.18 18.39
CA LYS A 275 12.17 -23.53 17.97
C LYS A 275 11.63 -23.90 16.60
N ALA A 276 10.35 -23.57 16.29
CA ALA A 276 9.79 -23.78 14.97
C ALA A 276 10.51 -22.92 13.92
N LEU A 277 10.71 -21.63 14.18
CA LEU A 277 11.48 -20.74 13.31
C LEU A 277 12.90 -21.25 13.02
N ARG A 278 13.52 -21.89 14.00
CA ARG A 278 14.87 -22.45 13.86
C ARG A 278 14.92 -23.72 13.01
N HIS A 279 13.95 -24.61 13.17
CA HIS A 279 14.03 -25.98 12.61
C HIS A 279 13.18 -26.14 11.34
N GLU A 280 12.06 -25.43 11.23
CA GLU A 280 11.06 -25.62 10.19
C GLU A 280 11.14 -24.56 9.08
N VAL A 281 11.65 -23.34 9.39
CA VAL A 281 11.76 -22.25 8.41
C VAL A 281 12.96 -22.48 7.47
N PRO A 282 12.81 -22.24 6.15
CA PRO A 282 13.92 -22.30 5.21
C PRO A 282 15.00 -21.24 5.52
N THR A 283 16.16 -21.41 4.90
CA THR A 283 17.27 -20.46 4.95
C THR A 283 17.29 -19.58 3.70
N VAL A 284 18.20 -18.60 3.66
CA VAL A 284 18.33 -17.67 2.52
C VAL A 284 18.58 -18.37 1.19
N GLU A 285 19.24 -19.54 1.19
CA GLU A 285 19.50 -20.31 -0.03
C GLU A 285 18.19 -20.73 -0.70
N THR A 286 17.24 -21.27 0.07
CA THR A 286 15.90 -21.64 -0.45
C THR A 286 15.12 -20.40 -0.94
N THR A 287 15.27 -19.28 -0.24
CA THR A 287 14.67 -18.02 -0.68
C THR A 287 15.23 -17.54 -2.01
N VAL A 288 16.54 -17.67 -2.23
CA VAL A 288 17.21 -17.33 -3.50
C VAL A 288 16.73 -18.25 -4.62
N GLU A 289 16.62 -19.57 -4.38
CA GLU A 289 16.07 -20.54 -5.34
C GLU A 289 14.61 -20.24 -5.71
N ARG A 290 13.82 -19.71 -4.78
CA ARG A 290 12.44 -19.25 -5.03
C ARG A 290 12.38 -17.99 -5.90
N LEU A 291 13.34 -17.09 -5.76
CA LEU A 291 13.33 -15.76 -6.38
C LEU A 291 14.00 -15.70 -7.76
N PHE A 292 14.96 -16.57 -8.03
CA PHE A 292 15.77 -16.53 -9.25
C PHE A 292 15.77 -17.86 -9.98
N VAL A 293 15.62 -17.80 -11.31
CA VAL A 293 15.80 -18.97 -12.17
C VAL A 293 17.26 -19.39 -12.21
N GLU A 294 18.17 -18.42 -12.31
CA GLU A 294 19.62 -18.61 -12.22
C GLU A 294 20.15 -17.82 -11.02
N VAL A 295 20.76 -18.51 -10.06
CA VAL A 295 21.26 -17.89 -8.82
C VAL A 295 22.40 -16.93 -9.14
N PRO A 296 22.25 -15.61 -8.92
CA PRO A 296 23.28 -14.65 -9.21
C PRO A 296 24.43 -14.74 -8.19
N GLU A 297 25.67 -14.39 -8.60
CA GLU A 297 26.82 -14.36 -7.70
C GLU A 297 26.68 -13.30 -6.59
N SER A 298 25.92 -12.24 -6.85
CA SER A 298 25.65 -11.18 -5.89
C SER A 298 24.26 -10.59 -6.16
N ALA A 299 23.40 -10.60 -5.15
CA ALA A 299 22.08 -9.99 -5.20
C ALA A 299 21.64 -9.54 -3.81
N ALA A 300 20.96 -8.40 -3.75
CA ALA A 300 20.25 -7.93 -2.57
C ALA A 300 19.02 -7.11 -3.00
N LEU A 301 18.03 -6.96 -2.13
CA LEU A 301 16.84 -6.14 -2.38
C LEU A 301 16.82 -4.93 -1.43
N ALA A 302 16.61 -3.74 -1.98
CA ALA A 302 16.36 -2.52 -1.23
C ALA A 302 14.93 -2.54 -0.68
N LEU A 303 14.78 -2.67 0.64
CA LEU A 303 13.48 -2.83 1.30
C LEU A 303 12.84 -1.52 1.67
N LYS A 304 13.66 -0.58 2.14
CA LYS A 304 13.19 0.71 2.66
C LYS A 304 14.28 1.77 2.55
N THR A 305 13.87 2.98 2.21
CA THR A 305 14.69 4.17 2.27
C THR A 305 14.41 4.96 3.54
N ILE A 306 15.46 5.47 4.19
CA ILE A 306 15.37 6.32 5.39
C ILE A 306 16.32 7.51 5.18
N HIS A 307 15.80 8.73 5.24
CA HIS A 307 16.61 9.94 5.22
C HIS A 307 16.99 10.36 6.65
N THR A 308 18.25 10.16 7.00
CA THR A 308 18.75 10.53 8.34
C THR A 308 19.43 11.90 8.31
N SER A 309 19.38 12.63 9.44
CA SER A 309 20.02 13.95 9.58
C SER A 309 21.55 13.89 9.52
N HIS A 310 22.16 12.76 9.86
CA HIS A 310 23.63 12.63 10.02
C HIS A 310 24.28 11.74 8.95
N ALA A 311 23.63 10.64 8.57
CA ALA A 311 24.18 9.67 7.62
C ALA A 311 23.72 9.89 6.16
N GLY A 312 22.80 10.83 5.92
CA GLY A 312 22.18 11.01 4.61
C GLY A 312 21.13 9.90 4.32
N LYS A 313 21.05 9.46 3.07
CA LYS A 313 20.17 8.36 2.66
C LYS A 313 20.74 7.03 3.15
N LEU A 314 19.94 6.28 3.92
CA LEU A 314 20.21 4.92 4.36
C LEU A 314 19.18 4.00 3.69
N THR A 315 19.65 2.99 2.96
CA THR A 315 18.79 1.99 2.31
C THR A 315 18.87 0.69 3.10
N VAL A 316 17.78 0.31 3.75
CA VAL A 316 17.66 -0.99 4.41
C VAL A 316 17.58 -2.06 3.33
N THR A 317 18.44 -3.06 3.42
CA THR A 317 18.67 -4.02 2.34
C THR A 317 18.77 -5.43 2.89
N ARG A 318 18.10 -6.37 2.25
CA ARG A 318 18.28 -7.82 2.48
C ARG A 318 19.32 -8.35 1.51
N VAL A 319 20.43 -8.86 2.01
CA VAL A 319 21.44 -9.54 1.19
C VAL A 319 20.98 -10.97 0.92
N LEU A 320 20.85 -11.31 -0.35
CA LEU A 320 20.42 -12.63 -0.82
C LEU A 320 21.60 -13.51 -1.17
N ASN A 321 22.57 -12.99 -1.93
CA ASN A 321 23.81 -13.68 -2.26
C ASN A 321 24.98 -12.69 -2.41
N GLY A 322 26.21 -13.17 -2.31
CA GLY A 322 27.42 -12.37 -2.40
C GLY A 322 27.71 -11.53 -1.14
N GLU A 323 28.70 -10.65 -1.23
CA GLU A 323 29.14 -9.79 -0.13
C GLU A 323 29.02 -8.31 -0.51
N PHE A 324 28.49 -7.50 0.41
CA PHE A 324 28.38 -6.06 0.29
C PHE A 324 29.25 -5.39 1.37
N SER A 325 30.17 -4.53 0.95
CA SER A 325 31.12 -3.90 1.85
C SER A 325 31.20 -2.37 1.66
N ASP A 326 31.75 -1.68 2.64
CA ASP A 326 32.03 -0.24 2.55
C ASP A 326 32.93 0.04 1.34
N GLY A 327 32.57 1.00 0.51
CA GLY A 327 33.29 1.36 -0.72
C GLY A 327 32.96 0.51 -1.95
N ALA A 328 32.14 -0.55 -1.83
CA ALA A 328 31.71 -1.34 -2.98
C ALA A 328 30.81 -0.52 -3.92
N THR A 329 30.97 -0.76 -5.22
CA THR A 329 30.05 -0.22 -6.22
C THR A 329 28.88 -1.17 -6.37
N VAL A 330 27.66 -0.65 -6.25
CA VAL A 330 26.41 -1.41 -6.44
C VAL A 330 25.66 -0.86 -7.65
N ARG A 331 24.93 -1.74 -8.32
CA ARG A 331 24.16 -1.45 -9.54
C ARG A 331 22.74 -1.96 -9.43
N SER A 332 21.81 -1.21 -10.02
CA SER A 332 20.43 -1.63 -10.26
C SER A 332 20.01 -1.10 -11.63
N ALA A 333 19.61 -1.99 -12.54
CA ALA A 333 19.29 -1.64 -13.92
C ALA A 333 20.37 -0.72 -14.55
N SER A 334 20.02 0.54 -14.89
CA SER A 334 20.95 1.53 -15.45
C SER A 334 21.57 2.47 -14.41
N ARG A 335 21.35 2.23 -13.11
CA ARG A 335 21.80 3.10 -12.01
C ARG A 335 23.00 2.49 -11.31
N GLU A 336 23.88 3.34 -10.81
CA GLU A 336 25.08 2.94 -10.08
C GLU A 336 25.29 3.87 -8.89
N ASP A 337 25.66 3.29 -7.74
CA ASP A 337 26.01 4.01 -6.52
C ASP A 337 27.21 3.36 -5.83
N LYS A 338 27.84 4.09 -4.93
CA LYS A 338 28.93 3.61 -4.10
C LYS A 338 28.48 3.53 -2.63
N VAL A 339 28.55 2.35 -2.04
CA VAL A 339 28.22 2.13 -0.62
C VAL A 339 29.14 2.98 0.27
N SER A 340 28.53 3.82 1.11
CA SER A 340 29.25 4.60 2.12
C SER A 340 28.86 4.15 3.53
N GLY A 341 29.42 3.02 3.92
CA GLY A 341 29.16 2.37 5.19
C GLY A 341 28.09 1.28 5.11
N VAL A 342 28.31 0.25 5.90
CA VAL A 342 27.36 -0.85 6.17
C VAL A 342 26.97 -0.78 7.64
N PHE A 343 25.67 -0.89 7.95
CA PHE A 343 25.15 -0.69 9.29
C PHE A 343 24.22 -1.84 9.69
N ASP A 344 24.34 -2.30 10.93
CA ASP A 344 23.31 -3.12 11.54
C ASP A 344 22.10 -2.24 11.85
N VAL A 345 20.90 -2.77 11.64
CA VAL A 345 19.64 -2.05 11.89
C VAL A 345 18.92 -2.69 13.07
N LEU A 346 18.79 -1.92 14.16
CA LEU A 346 18.00 -2.27 15.33
C LEU A 346 17.19 -1.03 15.73
N GLY A 347 15.89 -1.06 15.48
CA GLY A 347 15.06 0.14 15.62
C GLY A 347 15.61 1.28 14.73
N GLN A 348 15.82 2.47 15.31
CA GLN A 348 16.33 3.65 14.58
C GLN A 348 17.83 3.92 14.76
N GLU A 349 18.55 3.10 15.52
CA GLU A 349 19.97 3.33 15.79
C GLU A 349 20.89 2.47 14.90
N PRO A 350 21.43 3.03 13.79
CA PRO A 350 22.35 2.28 12.94
C PRO A 350 23.72 2.13 13.59
N LYS A 351 24.20 0.90 13.73
CA LYS A 351 25.53 0.59 14.23
C LYS A 351 26.44 0.16 13.09
N LYS A 352 27.58 0.84 12.90
CA LYS A 352 28.51 0.54 11.80
C LYS A 352 29.09 -0.87 11.91
N ARG A 353 29.07 -1.62 10.79
CA ARG A 353 29.75 -2.90 10.59
C ARG A 353 30.61 -2.85 9.32
N GLY A 354 31.51 -3.81 9.13
CA GLY A 354 32.44 -3.80 8.01
C GLY A 354 31.87 -4.29 6.70
N LYS A 355 31.04 -5.32 6.75
CA LYS A 355 30.49 -6.00 5.58
C LYS A 355 29.19 -6.72 5.90
N ALA A 356 28.40 -7.00 4.87
CA ALA A 356 27.20 -7.80 4.91
C ALA A 356 27.36 -9.07 4.08
N GLN A 357 26.77 -10.18 4.55
CA GLN A 357 26.84 -11.51 3.96
C GLN A 357 25.44 -12.01 3.60
N PRO A 358 25.30 -13.09 2.79
CA PRO A 358 24.02 -13.68 2.49
C PRO A 358 23.21 -13.97 3.75
N GLY A 359 21.93 -13.56 3.71
CA GLY A 359 21.03 -13.68 4.84
C GLY A 359 21.00 -12.46 5.76
N ASP A 360 21.95 -11.53 5.68
CA ASP A 360 21.95 -10.33 6.51
C ASP A 360 20.88 -9.30 6.09
N LEU A 361 20.32 -8.64 7.09
CA LEU A 361 19.49 -7.44 6.94
C LEU A 361 20.29 -6.24 7.45
N VAL A 362 20.64 -5.32 6.56
CA VAL A 362 21.57 -4.21 6.83
C VAL A 362 21.13 -2.91 6.21
N GLY A 363 21.60 -1.80 6.77
CA GLY A 363 21.52 -0.49 6.13
C GLY A 363 22.78 -0.22 5.28
N LEU A 364 22.59 0.13 4.01
CA LEU A 364 23.65 0.60 3.12
C LEU A 364 23.53 2.12 2.98
N GLY A 365 24.62 2.84 3.26
CA GLY A 365 24.63 4.31 3.27
C GLY A 365 24.88 4.92 1.89
N ARG A 366 24.22 6.05 1.61
CA ARG A 366 24.38 6.91 0.44
C ARG A 366 24.15 6.24 -0.90
N LEU A 367 23.08 5.47 -1.00
CA LEU A 367 22.60 4.93 -2.26
C LEU A 367 21.56 5.89 -2.86
N ASP A 368 22.02 7.05 -3.37
CA ASP A 368 21.14 8.16 -3.75
C ASP A 368 20.28 7.85 -4.98
N ASN A 369 20.79 7.01 -5.90
CA ASN A 369 20.09 6.61 -7.13
C ASN A 369 19.29 5.31 -6.98
N ILE A 370 19.49 4.55 -5.90
CA ILE A 370 18.77 3.29 -5.64
C ILE A 370 17.45 3.61 -4.93
N ALA A 371 16.35 3.05 -5.43
CA ALA A 371 15.02 3.22 -4.87
C ALA A 371 14.59 1.98 -4.07
N THR A 372 13.60 2.15 -3.19
CA THR A 372 12.90 1.04 -2.53
C THR A 372 12.30 0.08 -3.57
N GLY A 373 12.53 -1.22 -3.40
CA GLY A 373 12.14 -2.28 -4.33
C GLY A 373 13.15 -2.57 -5.43
N ASP A 374 14.29 -1.86 -5.50
CA ASP A 374 15.35 -2.17 -6.48
C ASP A 374 16.11 -3.43 -6.09
N THR A 375 16.35 -4.31 -7.06
CA THR A 375 17.35 -5.38 -6.96
C THR A 375 18.72 -4.77 -7.21
N ILE A 376 19.65 -5.01 -6.31
CA ILE A 376 21.02 -4.46 -6.39
C ILE A 376 22.05 -5.58 -6.43
N THR A 377 23.12 -5.36 -7.18
CA THR A 377 24.25 -6.28 -7.32
C THR A 377 25.59 -5.56 -7.27
N THR A 378 26.63 -6.25 -6.85
CA THR A 378 28.03 -5.79 -6.96
C THR A 378 28.67 -6.26 -8.27
N ASN A 379 28.02 -7.12 -9.05
CA ASN A 379 28.51 -7.62 -10.34
C ASN A 379 28.45 -6.51 -11.41
N LYS A 380 29.27 -6.66 -12.44
CA LYS A 380 29.24 -5.78 -13.62
C LYS A 380 28.07 -6.11 -14.55
N GLU A 381 27.65 -7.38 -14.57
CA GLU A 381 26.53 -7.84 -15.35
C GLU A 381 25.23 -7.57 -14.62
N GLN A 382 24.19 -7.28 -15.39
CA GLN A 382 22.85 -7.07 -14.84
C GLN A 382 22.31 -8.39 -14.30
N VAL A 383 21.70 -8.33 -13.13
CA VAL A 383 21.01 -9.45 -12.49
C VAL A 383 19.51 -9.33 -12.81
N GLU A 384 18.81 -10.47 -12.90
CA GLU A 384 17.37 -10.50 -13.01
C GLU A 384 16.72 -9.71 -11.86
N ASP A 385 15.85 -8.77 -12.21
CA ASP A 385 15.15 -7.96 -11.20
C ASP A 385 14.09 -8.79 -10.48
N ILE A 386 14.14 -8.80 -9.16
CA ILE A 386 13.05 -9.33 -8.34
C ILE A 386 11.81 -8.44 -8.59
N GLU A 387 10.72 -9.07 -8.97
CA GLU A 387 9.46 -8.36 -9.20
C GLU A 387 9.07 -7.54 -7.96
N ARG A 388 8.92 -6.23 -8.14
CA ARG A 388 8.48 -5.33 -7.06
C ARG A 388 7.08 -5.71 -6.61
N ALA A 389 6.78 -5.45 -5.34
CA ALA A 389 5.41 -5.53 -4.87
C ALA A 389 4.54 -4.52 -5.65
N GLU A 390 3.33 -4.96 -6.03
CA GLU A 390 2.37 -4.08 -6.69
C GLU A 390 2.11 -2.83 -5.84
N GLN A 391 2.32 -1.67 -6.45
CA GLN A 391 2.10 -0.41 -5.77
C GLN A 391 0.59 -0.15 -5.67
N GLN A 392 0.11 0.09 -4.47
CA GLN A 392 -1.29 0.42 -4.23
C GLN A 392 -1.59 1.83 -4.76
N GLU A 393 -2.62 1.95 -5.60
CA GLU A 393 -3.09 3.26 -6.04
C GLU A 393 -3.67 4.05 -4.85
N PRO A 394 -3.35 5.36 -4.76
CA PRO A 394 -3.90 6.20 -3.71
C PRO A 394 -5.42 6.27 -3.77
N VAL A 395 -6.07 6.13 -2.62
CA VAL A 395 -7.54 6.19 -2.48
C VAL A 395 -8.01 7.41 -1.67
N PHE A 396 -7.08 8.20 -1.14
CA PHE A 396 -7.36 9.41 -0.37
C PHE A 396 -6.42 10.54 -0.79
N ALA A 397 -6.95 11.76 -0.92
CA ALA A 397 -6.19 12.92 -1.34
C ALA A 397 -6.55 14.16 -0.51
N SER A 398 -5.56 14.99 -0.20
CA SER A 398 -5.74 16.29 0.44
C SER A 398 -5.00 17.35 -0.36
N ALA A 399 -5.60 18.52 -0.54
CA ALA A 399 -4.91 19.67 -1.06
C ALA A 399 -3.95 20.19 0.01
N ILE A 400 -2.72 20.52 -0.38
CA ILE A 400 -1.71 21.04 0.54
C ILE A 400 -1.23 22.42 0.09
N ALA A 401 -1.07 23.30 1.08
CA ALA A 401 -0.49 24.62 0.89
C ALA A 401 0.56 24.88 1.99
N ILE A 402 1.57 25.64 1.65
CA ILE A 402 2.57 26.07 2.64
C ILE A 402 1.96 27.12 3.58
N THR A 403 2.31 27.04 4.85
CA THR A 403 1.93 28.05 5.84
C THR A 403 2.80 29.32 5.69
N ASP A 404 4.11 29.17 5.42
CA ASP A 404 5.04 30.29 5.17
C ASP A 404 5.69 30.19 3.79
N ARG A 405 5.51 31.21 2.93
CA ARG A 405 6.08 31.28 1.57
C ARG A 405 7.60 31.09 1.50
N LYS A 406 8.33 31.35 2.59
CA LYS A 406 9.80 31.12 2.64
C LYS A 406 10.16 29.65 2.51
N ASP A 407 9.23 28.75 2.81
CA ASP A 407 9.48 27.30 2.82
C ASP A 407 9.10 26.60 1.50
N GLU A 408 8.70 27.35 0.46
CA GLU A 408 8.27 26.78 -0.83
C GLU A 408 9.35 25.87 -1.47
N VAL A 409 10.61 26.31 -1.50
CA VAL A 409 11.72 25.51 -2.04
C VAL A 409 12.02 24.30 -1.15
N LYS A 410 11.90 24.49 0.18
CA LYS A 410 12.09 23.37 1.13
C LYS A 410 10.96 22.34 1.02
N LEU A 411 9.72 22.77 0.79
CA LEU A 411 8.58 21.87 0.65
C LEU A 411 8.81 20.87 -0.49
N SER A 412 9.19 21.35 -1.67
CA SER A 412 9.44 20.46 -2.83
C SER A 412 10.51 19.41 -2.53
N ALA A 413 11.62 19.83 -1.90
CA ALA A 413 12.70 18.92 -1.53
C ALA A 413 12.28 17.93 -0.41
N ALA A 414 11.47 18.38 0.56
CA ALA A 414 10.97 17.55 1.64
C ALA A 414 9.96 16.52 1.13
N LEU A 415 9.03 16.93 0.25
CA LEU A 415 8.06 16.04 -0.38
C LEU A 415 8.75 14.96 -1.23
N ALA A 416 9.79 15.32 -1.99
CA ALA A 416 10.56 14.36 -2.77
C ALA A 416 11.20 13.27 -1.88
N LYS A 417 11.77 13.66 -0.74
CA LYS A 417 12.33 12.71 0.24
C LYS A 417 11.24 11.87 0.90
N LEU A 418 10.10 12.46 1.24
CA LEU A 418 8.99 11.74 1.85
C LEU A 418 8.44 10.66 0.92
N VAL A 419 8.30 10.96 -0.39
CA VAL A 419 7.88 9.98 -1.41
C VAL A 419 8.97 8.92 -1.65
N ASP A 420 10.26 9.27 -1.54
CA ASP A 420 11.37 8.28 -1.62
C ASP A 420 11.36 7.31 -0.42
N GLU A 421 10.97 7.79 0.79
CA GLU A 421 10.80 6.97 2.00
C GLU A 421 9.52 6.11 1.94
N ASP A 422 8.44 6.65 1.40
CA ASP A 422 7.12 6.01 1.34
C ASP A 422 6.54 6.05 -0.08
N PRO A 423 6.75 5.00 -0.88
CA PRO A 423 6.26 4.93 -2.26
C PRO A 423 4.73 4.90 -2.39
N ALA A 424 3.98 4.69 -1.30
CA ALA A 424 2.51 4.76 -1.31
C ALA A 424 1.97 6.20 -1.32
N LEU A 425 2.85 7.18 -1.07
CA LEU A 425 2.53 8.59 -1.21
C LEU A 425 2.76 9.07 -2.64
N ARG A 426 1.90 9.95 -3.11
CA ARG A 426 2.04 10.63 -4.41
C ARG A 426 1.80 12.13 -4.24
N VAL A 427 2.58 12.93 -4.93
CA VAL A 427 2.37 14.39 -5.00
C VAL A 427 2.06 14.76 -6.45
N GLU A 428 0.97 15.49 -6.64
CA GLU A 428 0.48 15.86 -7.95
C GLU A 428 0.07 17.34 -7.96
N GLN A 429 0.45 18.06 -9.03
CA GLN A 429 -0.07 19.38 -9.31
C GLN A 429 -1.33 19.25 -10.16
N ASN A 430 -2.50 19.55 -9.60
CA ASN A 430 -3.74 19.57 -10.37
C ASN A 430 -3.85 20.88 -11.15
N HIS A 431 -3.83 20.79 -12.48
CA HIS A 431 -3.84 21.96 -13.37
C HIS A 431 -5.21 22.63 -13.44
N ASP A 432 -6.31 21.88 -13.30
CA ASP A 432 -7.67 22.43 -13.39
C ASP A 432 -8.06 23.24 -12.11
N THR A 433 -7.58 22.79 -10.96
CA THR A 433 -7.88 23.43 -9.65
C THR A 433 -6.72 24.26 -9.08
N HIS A 434 -5.57 24.23 -9.75
CA HIS A 434 -4.30 24.84 -9.30
C HIS A 434 -3.83 24.40 -7.91
N GLN A 435 -4.34 23.28 -7.40
CA GLN A 435 -3.98 22.74 -6.10
C GLN A 435 -2.81 21.75 -6.22
N MET A 436 -1.90 21.79 -5.26
CA MET A 436 -0.97 20.70 -5.01
C MET A 436 -1.65 19.65 -4.15
N LEU A 437 -1.72 18.42 -4.62
CA LEU A 437 -2.38 17.30 -3.95
C LEU A 437 -1.33 16.37 -3.33
N LEU A 438 -1.48 16.07 -2.05
CA LEU A 438 -0.83 14.95 -1.40
C LEU A 438 -1.82 13.79 -1.36
N GLN A 439 -1.44 12.66 -1.93
CA GLN A 439 -2.30 11.48 -2.09
C GLN A 439 -1.70 10.28 -1.37
N GLY A 440 -2.54 9.42 -0.80
CA GLY A 440 -2.12 8.24 -0.06
C GLY A 440 -3.27 7.27 0.20
N GLN A 441 -3.06 6.41 1.18
CA GLN A 441 -3.96 5.29 1.45
C GLN A 441 -5.08 5.62 2.46
N GLY A 442 -5.05 6.78 3.10
CA GLY A 442 -6.10 7.20 4.03
C GLY A 442 -5.74 8.45 4.82
N GLU A 443 -6.65 8.86 5.70
CA GLU A 443 -6.51 10.07 6.51
C GLU A 443 -5.29 10.00 7.45
N MET A 444 -5.11 8.86 8.14
CA MET A 444 -3.98 8.68 9.07
C MET A 444 -2.65 8.67 8.31
N HIS A 445 -2.60 8.08 7.12
CA HIS A 445 -1.42 8.09 6.28
C HIS A 445 -0.95 9.51 5.94
N LEU A 446 -1.88 10.37 5.48
CA LEU A 446 -1.54 11.76 5.16
C LEU A 446 -1.25 12.61 6.40
N ARG A 447 -1.84 12.27 7.55
CA ARG A 447 -1.53 12.93 8.83
C ARG A 447 -0.10 12.66 9.25
N VAL A 448 0.32 11.40 9.26
CA VAL A 448 1.69 10.98 9.56
C VAL A 448 2.69 11.63 8.59
N ALA A 449 2.34 11.69 7.29
CA ALA A 449 3.15 12.36 6.29
C ALA A 449 3.36 13.86 6.63
N ALA A 450 2.29 14.57 7.03
CA ALA A 450 2.37 15.98 7.45
C ALA A 450 3.20 16.15 8.73
N GLU A 451 3.04 15.28 9.73
CA GLU A 451 3.83 15.29 10.96
C GLU A 451 5.32 15.10 10.69
N ARG A 452 5.68 14.18 9.77
CA ARG A 452 7.05 13.96 9.31
C ARG A 452 7.63 15.20 8.60
N LEU A 453 6.84 15.91 7.78
CA LEU A 453 7.28 17.16 7.16
C LEU A 453 7.68 18.20 8.20
N VAL A 454 6.90 18.36 9.27
CA VAL A 454 7.22 19.29 10.37
C VAL A 454 8.44 18.80 11.14
N ARG A 455 8.45 17.56 11.58
CA ARG A 455 9.47 17.00 12.48
C ARG A 455 10.84 16.85 11.83
N ASN A 456 10.89 16.26 10.63
CA ASN A 456 12.16 15.92 9.98
C ASN A 456 12.70 17.04 9.12
N TYR A 457 11.83 17.90 8.58
CA TYR A 457 12.20 18.92 7.59
C TYR A 457 11.88 20.34 8.02
N GLY A 458 11.14 20.54 9.13
CA GLY A 458 10.74 21.87 9.64
C GLY A 458 9.84 22.62 8.65
N VAL A 459 9.00 21.90 7.90
CA VAL A 459 8.06 22.46 6.93
C VAL A 459 6.64 22.21 7.40
N GLU A 460 5.91 23.28 7.70
CA GLU A 460 4.50 23.21 8.07
C GLU A 460 3.62 23.42 6.86
N ILE A 461 2.63 22.55 6.69
CA ILE A 461 1.64 22.60 5.62
C ILE A 461 0.23 22.74 6.19
N HIS A 462 -0.59 23.50 5.48
CA HIS A 462 -2.04 23.49 5.66
C HIS A 462 -2.64 22.43 4.76
N ARG A 463 -3.62 21.67 5.27
CA ARG A 463 -4.32 20.63 4.52
C ARG A 463 -5.78 21.02 4.37
N ASP A 464 -6.23 21.05 3.12
CA ASP A 464 -7.60 21.34 2.74
C ASP A 464 -8.23 20.19 1.97
N LYS A 465 -9.54 20.27 1.78
CA LYS A 465 -10.25 19.38 0.90
C LYS A 465 -9.80 19.56 -0.53
N ARG A 466 -9.73 18.44 -1.26
CA ARG A 466 -9.50 18.45 -2.69
C ARG A 466 -10.66 19.13 -3.41
N ALA A 467 -10.41 20.16 -4.20
CA ALA A 467 -11.43 20.77 -5.04
C ALA A 467 -11.83 19.82 -6.18
N THR A 468 -13.13 19.75 -6.47
CA THR A 468 -13.64 19.02 -7.61
C THR A 468 -13.37 19.83 -8.89
N PRO A 469 -12.75 19.25 -9.94
CA PRO A 469 -12.45 19.94 -11.18
C PRO A 469 -13.74 20.08 -12.03
N TYR A 470 -14.64 20.94 -11.61
CA TYR A 470 -15.82 21.27 -12.40
C TYR A 470 -15.44 21.89 -13.73
N LYS A 471 -16.26 21.67 -14.73
CA LYS A 471 -16.18 22.30 -16.05
C LYS A 471 -17.52 22.89 -16.43
N GLU A 472 -17.57 23.63 -17.52
CA GLU A 472 -18.83 24.12 -18.06
C GLU A 472 -18.92 23.89 -19.57
N THR A 473 -20.13 23.93 -20.06
CA THR A 473 -20.43 23.83 -21.50
C THR A 473 -21.69 24.61 -21.83
N ILE A 474 -22.13 24.59 -23.08
CA ILE A 474 -23.30 25.29 -23.57
C ILE A 474 -24.35 24.33 -24.11
N ARG A 475 -25.63 24.72 -24.01
CA ARG A 475 -26.76 23.94 -24.54
C ARG A 475 -27.29 24.46 -25.89
N ARG A 476 -27.00 25.72 -26.23
CA ARG A 476 -27.47 26.39 -27.43
C ARG A 476 -26.32 27.08 -28.13
N GLY A 477 -26.44 27.23 -29.44
CA GLY A 477 -25.51 28.03 -30.22
C GLY A 477 -25.97 29.47 -30.39
N THR A 478 -25.03 30.36 -30.70
CA THR A 478 -25.29 31.75 -31.08
C THR A 478 -24.29 32.19 -32.15
N THR A 479 -24.63 33.30 -32.85
CA THR A 479 -23.68 33.98 -33.72
C THR A 479 -23.51 35.42 -33.24
N ILE A 480 -22.29 35.78 -32.92
CA ILE A 480 -21.96 37.03 -32.27
C ILE A 480 -20.83 37.76 -32.98
N ARG A 481 -20.84 39.08 -32.93
CA ARG A 481 -19.77 39.92 -33.48
C ARG A 481 -18.94 40.52 -32.36
N GLY A 482 -17.64 40.28 -32.34
CA GLY A 482 -16.68 40.91 -31.45
C GLY A 482 -15.85 41.95 -32.20
N LYS A 483 -15.91 43.20 -31.75
CA LYS A 483 -15.19 44.30 -32.39
C LYS A 483 -14.29 45.01 -31.39
N HIS A 484 -12.99 44.79 -31.53
CA HIS A 484 -11.98 45.54 -30.79
C HIS A 484 -11.51 46.76 -31.60
N LYS A 485 -11.82 47.95 -31.10
CA LYS A 485 -11.32 49.21 -31.67
C LYS A 485 -10.79 50.10 -30.57
N LYS A 486 -9.50 50.41 -30.60
CA LYS A 486 -8.87 51.32 -29.65
C LYS A 486 -7.99 52.31 -30.39
N GLN A 487 -8.18 53.59 -30.12
CA GLN A 487 -7.41 54.69 -30.72
C GLN A 487 -6.89 55.55 -29.58
N SER A 488 -5.62 55.51 -29.28
CA SER A 488 -4.96 56.29 -28.26
C SER A 488 -3.61 56.76 -28.81
N GLY A 489 -3.55 58.03 -29.30
CA GLY A 489 -2.33 58.80 -29.55
C GLY A 489 -1.14 58.06 -30.19
N GLY A 490 -1.35 57.28 -31.24
CA GLY A 490 -0.34 56.48 -31.96
C GLY A 490 -1.01 55.56 -32.98
N SER A 491 -0.39 54.39 -33.33
CA SER A 491 -1.01 53.36 -34.16
C SER A 491 -2.24 52.80 -33.46
N GLY A 492 -3.41 52.82 -34.13
CA GLY A 492 -4.65 52.26 -33.61
C GLY A 492 -4.59 50.73 -33.49
N GLN A 493 -5.57 50.15 -32.78
CA GLN A 493 -5.79 48.70 -32.76
C GLN A 493 -7.18 48.44 -33.36
N PHE A 494 -7.25 47.53 -34.32
CA PHE A 494 -8.50 47.16 -34.98
C PHE A 494 -8.56 45.66 -35.23
N GLY A 495 -9.58 45.00 -34.69
CA GLY A 495 -9.95 43.62 -35.01
C GLY A 495 -11.47 43.49 -34.96
N ASP A 496 -12.05 42.82 -35.93
CA ASP A 496 -13.49 42.66 -36.05
C ASP A 496 -13.77 41.26 -36.59
N VAL A 497 -14.50 40.46 -35.83
CA VAL A 497 -14.79 39.04 -36.12
C VAL A 497 -16.26 38.73 -35.86
N VAL A 498 -16.81 37.80 -36.62
CA VAL A 498 -18.12 37.19 -36.40
C VAL A 498 -17.90 35.71 -36.13
N LEU A 499 -18.21 35.31 -34.90
CA LEU A 499 -18.07 33.93 -34.46
C LEU A 499 -19.43 33.25 -34.34
N GLU A 500 -19.54 32.05 -34.87
CA GLU A 500 -20.64 31.13 -34.57
C GLU A 500 -20.16 30.15 -33.52
N ILE A 501 -20.82 30.12 -32.36
CA ILE A 501 -20.51 29.26 -31.23
C ILE A 501 -21.56 28.16 -31.18
N LYS A 502 -21.14 26.89 -31.12
CA LYS A 502 -22.02 25.71 -31.12
C LYS A 502 -21.65 24.73 -30.03
N PRO A 503 -22.65 24.07 -29.39
CA PRO A 503 -22.40 22.92 -28.56
C PRO A 503 -21.92 21.72 -29.39
N MET A 504 -21.04 20.92 -28.82
CA MET A 504 -20.58 19.63 -29.35
C MET A 504 -21.07 18.48 -28.47
N SER A 505 -20.80 17.23 -28.90
CA SER A 505 -21.07 16.06 -28.09
C SER A 505 -20.10 15.99 -26.88
N ARG A 506 -20.54 15.34 -25.81
CA ARG A 506 -19.72 15.19 -24.63
C ARG A 506 -18.43 14.44 -24.94
N GLY A 507 -17.30 15.02 -24.53
CA GLY A 507 -15.96 14.46 -24.74
C GLY A 507 -15.29 14.91 -26.05
N ASP A 508 -15.95 15.70 -26.89
CA ASP A 508 -15.36 16.19 -28.15
C ASP A 508 -14.37 17.34 -27.95
N GLY A 509 -14.38 17.98 -26.78
CA GLY A 509 -13.43 19.00 -26.39
C GLY A 509 -13.66 20.35 -27.04
N PHE A 510 -12.62 20.94 -27.63
CA PHE A 510 -12.68 22.23 -28.33
C PHE A 510 -12.32 22.06 -29.80
N LYS A 511 -13.13 22.68 -30.69
CA LYS A 511 -12.85 22.72 -32.11
C LYS A 511 -12.97 24.15 -32.64
N PHE A 512 -12.00 24.56 -33.47
CA PHE A 512 -12.02 25.81 -34.16
C PHE A 512 -11.96 25.58 -35.68
N SER A 513 -12.77 26.31 -36.41
CA SER A 513 -12.76 26.30 -37.88
C SER A 513 -13.10 27.69 -38.44
N ASP A 514 -12.81 27.92 -39.71
CA ASP A 514 -13.18 29.16 -40.39
C ASP A 514 -13.94 28.85 -41.71
N THR A 515 -14.82 29.74 -42.07
CA THR A 515 -15.56 29.75 -43.36
C THR A 515 -15.40 31.09 -44.08
N ILE A 516 -14.27 31.78 -43.86
CA ILE A 516 -13.97 33.09 -44.39
C ILE A 516 -13.95 33.04 -45.93
N VAL A 517 -14.70 33.95 -46.56
CA VAL A 517 -14.75 34.13 -48.00
C VAL A 517 -14.24 35.54 -48.37
N GLY A 518 -13.52 35.66 -49.47
CA GLY A 518 -13.08 36.95 -50.01
C GLY A 518 -11.99 37.68 -49.19
N GLY A 519 -11.40 36.98 -48.16
CA GLY A 519 -10.31 37.58 -47.37
C GLY A 519 -10.77 38.63 -46.34
N ALA A 520 -12.04 38.56 -45.89
CA ALA A 520 -12.61 39.47 -44.90
C ALA A 520 -11.76 39.53 -43.61
N VAL A 521 -11.21 38.38 -43.19
CA VAL A 521 -10.12 38.26 -42.20
C VAL A 521 -8.89 37.66 -42.90
N PRO A 522 -7.75 38.36 -42.92
CA PRO A 522 -6.51 37.81 -43.46
C PRO A 522 -6.10 36.50 -42.78
N LYS A 523 -5.64 35.50 -43.55
CA LYS A 523 -5.28 34.16 -43.06
C LYS A 523 -4.30 34.19 -41.88
N GLN A 524 -3.38 35.14 -41.88
CA GLN A 524 -2.39 35.31 -40.80
C GLN A 524 -3.02 35.60 -39.43
N TYR A 525 -4.22 36.21 -39.38
CA TYR A 525 -4.88 36.57 -38.11
C TYR A 525 -5.88 35.51 -37.61
N ILE A 526 -6.21 34.50 -38.42
CA ILE A 526 -7.12 33.40 -38.01
C ILE A 526 -6.61 32.66 -36.77
N PRO A 527 -5.31 32.30 -36.66
CA PRO A 527 -4.76 31.69 -35.45
C PRO A 527 -4.86 32.59 -34.20
N SER A 528 -4.82 33.91 -34.42
CA SER A 528 -4.96 34.88 -33.31
C SER A 528 -6.40 34.94 -32.78
N VAL A 529 -7.40 34.77 -33.65
CA VAL A 529 -8.81 34.66 -33.26
C VAL A 529 -9.03 33.36 -32.46
N GLU A 530 -8.49 32.24 -32.95
CA GLU A 530 -8.52 30.96 -32.23
C GLU A 530 -7.90 31.07 -30.83
N ALA A 531 -6.70 31.71 -30.72
CA ALA A 531 -6.04 31.94 -29.44
C ALA A 531 -6.91 32.78 -28.50
N GLY A 532 -7.58 33.84 -29.02
CA GLY A 532 -8.50 34.66 -28.23
C GLY A 532 -9.73 33.91 -27.73
N ALA A 533 -10.27 33.00 -28.56
CA ALA A 533 -11.35 32.10 -28.12
C ALA A 533 -10.88 31.14 -27.03
N LYS A 534 -9.71 30.51 -27.18
CA LYS A 534 -9.10 29.60 -26.17
C LYS A 534 -8.85 30.33 -24.84
N ASP A 535 -8.33 31.55 -24.87
CA ASP A 535 -8.10 32.34 -23.65
C ASP A 535 -9.39 32.59 -22.84
N TYR A 536 -10.54 32.72 -23.52
CA TYR A 536 -11.83 32.86 -22.85
C TYR A 536 -12.33 31.53 -22.29
N LEU A 537 -12.09 30.42 -22.99
CA LEU A 537 -12.53 29.10 -22.56
C LEU A 537 -11.80 28.56 -21.31
N GLU A 538 -10.66 29.17 -20.93
CA GLU A 538 -10.00 28.85 -19.66
C GLU A 538 -10.85 29.24 -18.44
N THR A 539 -11.67 30.30 -18.59
CA THR A 539 -12.59 30.75 -17.54
C THR A 539 -13.86 31.26 -18.22
N GLY A 540 -14.84 30.40 -18.34
CA GLY A 540 -16.10 30.69 -19.02
C GLY A 540 -17.08 31.56 -18.21
N PRO A 541 -18.33 31.67 -18.65
CA PRO A 541 -19.32 32.55 -18.03
C PRO A 541 -19.76 32.13 -16.62
N LEU A 542 -19.56 30.87 -16.24
CA LEU A 542 -19.84 30.37 -14.89
C LEU A 542 -18.58 30.35 -13.99
N GLY A 543 -17.41 30.70 -14.57
CA GLY A 543 -16.14 30.74 -13.84
C GLY A 543 -15.30 29.48 -13.96
N PHE A 544 -15.70 28.50 -14.75
CA PHE A 544 -15.01 27.22 -14.93
C PHE A 544 -14.47 27.02 -16.36
N PRO A 545 -13.49 26.11 -16.57
CA PRO A 545 -13.02 25.79 -17.91
C PRO A 545 -14.15 25.23 -18.78
N VAL A 546 -14.27 25.77 -20.00
CA VAL A 546 -15.31 25.37 -20.97
C VAL A 546 -14.82 24.22 -21.82
N VAL A 547 -15.70 23.23 -22.04
CA VAL A 547 -15.44 22.06 -22.90
C VAL A 547 -16.63 21.82 -23.83
N ASP A 548 -16.41 21.00 -24.87
CA ASP A 548 -17.42 20.54 -25.82
C ASP A 548 -18.08 21.69 -26.58
N VAL A 549 -17.24 22.60 -27.12
CA VAL A 549 -17.66 23.77 -27.87
C VAL A 549 -16.91 23.88 -29.20
N GLU A 550 -17.66 24.07 -30.29
CA GLU A 550 -17.11 24.44 -31.60
C GLU A 550 -17.27 25.94 -31.82
N VAL A 551 -16.21 26.60 -32.27
CA VAL A 551 -16.19 28.01 -32.67
C VAL A 551 -15.84 28.09 -34.13
N VAL A 552 -16.73 28.69 -34.92
CA VAL A 552 -16.55 28.90 -36.36
C VAL A 552 -16.40 30.37 -36.65
N LEU A 553 -15.29 30.79 -37.22
CA LEU A 553 -15.08 32.15 -37.71
C LEU A 553 -15.79 32.29 -39.04
N LYS A 554 -16.91 33.05 -39.06
CA LYS A 554 -17.81 33.21 -40.23
C LYS A 554 -17.46 34.40 -41.07
N ASP A 555 -17.15 35.53 -40.48
CA ASP A 555 -16.92 36.81 -41.14
C ASP A 555 -16.08 37.75 -40.26
N GLY A 556 -15.71 38.90 -40.77
CA GLY A 556 -15.01 39.93 -40.05
C GLY A 556 -14.60 41.10 -40.93
N SER A 557 -13.79 41.98 -40.37
CA SER A 557 -13.13 43.02 -41.14
C SER A 557 -11.77 43.38 -40.57
N PHE A 558 -10.88 43.90 -41.40
CA PHE A 558 -9.56 44.35 -41.00
C PHE A 558 -9.28 45.76 -41.48
N HIS A 559 -8.32 46.41 -40.83
CA HIS A 559 -7.81 47.71 -41.23
C HIS A 559 -6.34 47.57 -41.64
N SER A 560 -5.98 48.12 -42.82
CA SER A 560 -4.65 47.92 -43.43
C SER A 560 -3.46 48.37 -42.55
N VAL A 561 -3.70 49.29 -41.61
CA VAL A 561 -2.64 49.87 -40.75
C VAL A 561 -2.83 49.48 -39.26
N ASP A 562 -4.06 49.40 -38.77
CA ASP A 562 -4.33 49.24 -37.35
C ASP A 562 -4.64 47.80 -36.91
N SER A 563 -4.69 46.86 -37.85
CA SER A 563 -4.90 45.43 -37.55
C SER A 563 -3.60 44.74 -37.18
N SER A 564 -3.67 43.94 -36.12
CA SER A 564 -2.57 43.13 -35.59
C SER A 564 -3.06 41.83 -34.98
N ASP A 565 -2.17 40.86 -34.75
CA ASP A 565 -2.45 39.59 -34.06
C ASP A 565 -3.14 39.84 -32.70
N MET A 566 -2.62 40.78 -31.94
CA MET A 566 -3.21 41.13 -30.63
C MET A 566 -4.62 41.71 -30.77
N ALA A 567 -4.88 42.54 -31.78
CA ALA A 567 -6.22 43.11 -32.00
C ALA A 567 -7.26 42.03 -32.36
N PHE A 568 -6.90 41.04 -33.19
CA PHE A 568 -7.74 39.92 -33.51
C PHE A 568 -7.91 38.92 -32.35
N ARG A 569 -6.87 38.68 -31.54
CA ARG A 569 -6.98 37.90 -30.31
C ARG A 569 -7.97 38.54 -29.33
N LEU A 570 -7.88 39.85 -29.15
CA LEU A 570 -8.84 40.59 -28.29
C LEU A 570 -10.25 40.62 -28.85
N ALA A 571 -10.41 40.73 -30.19
CA ALA A 571 -11.72 40.68 -30.84
C ALA A 571 -12.37 39.27 -30.69
N GLY A 572 -11.59 38.20 -30.86
CA GLY A 572 -12.03 36.82 -30.61
C GLY A 572 -12.50 36.61 -29.16
N ARG A 573 -11.66 37.03 -28.19
CA ARG A 573 -12.01 36.95 -26.76
C ARG A 573 -13.27 37.78 -26.41
N LEU A 574 -13.43 38.96 -27.00
CA LEU A 574 -14.62 39.82 -26.82
C LEU A 574 -15.87 39.13 -27.34
N ALA A 575 -15.82 38.57 -28.56
CA ALA A 575 -16.94 37.83 -29.15
C ALA A 575 -17.35 36.65 -28.24
N MET A 576 -16.37 35.90 -27.71
CA MET A 576 -16.67 34.82 -26.76
C MET A 576 -17.32 35.32 -25.46
N SER A 577 -16.81 36.42 -24.89
CA SER A 577 -17.34 36.99 -23.63
C SER A 577 -18.76 37.53 -23.74
N GLU A 578 -19.16 38.01 -24.93
CA GLU A 578 -20.52 38.49 -25.21
C GLU A 578 -21.45 37.35 -25.61
N GLY A 579 -20.96 36.36 -26.38
CA GLY A 579 -21.76 35.28 -26.93
C GLY A 579 -22.02 34.11 -25.98
N MET A 580 -21.03 33.72 -25.19
CA MET A 580 -21.14 32.53 -24.35
C MET A 580 -22.27 32.61 -23.30
N PRO A 581 -22.54 33.75 -22.62
CA PRO A 581 -23.65 33.86 -21.66
C PRO A 581 -25.02 33.61 -22.35
N GLU A 582 -25.17 33.94 -23.64
CA GLU A 582 -26.42 33.72 -24.39
C GLU A 582 -26.64 32.25 -24.77
N CYS A 583 -25.59 31.43 -24.74
CA CYS A 583 -25.59 30.03 -25.12
C CYS A 583 -26.19 29.07 -24.08
N SER A 584 -26.80 29.58 -23.01
CA SER A 584 -27.32 28.77 -21.90
C SER A 584 -26.22 27.85 -21.28
N PRO A 585 -25.23 28.49 -20.66
CA PRO A 585 -24.14 27.73 -20.03
C PRO A 585 -24.64 26.80 -18.91
N VAL A 586 -24.00 25.64 -18.74
CA VAL A 586 -24.34 24.63 -17.75
C VAL A 586 -23.09 24.05 -17.14
N LEU A 587 -23.12 23.85 -15.83
CA LEU A 587 -22.04 23.28 -15.05
C LEU A 587 -21.95 21.76 -15.33
N LEU A 588 -20.72 21.26 -15.44
CA LEU A 588 -20.42 19.85 -15.60
C LEU A 588 -19.64 19.35 -14.39
N GLU A 589 -20.06 18.21 -13.83
CA GLU A 589 -19.31 17.51 -12.79
C GLU A 589 -18.64 16.23 -13.37
N PRO A 590 -17.40 15.92 -12.97
CA PRO A 590 -16.78 14.66 -13.34
C PRO A 590 -17.45 13.50 -12.61
N VAL A 591 -17.75 12.44 -13.36
CA VAL A 591 -18.25 11.16 -12.84
C VAL A 591 -17.14 10.15 -12.96
N MET A 592 -16.94 9.39 -11.89
CA MET A 592 -15.91 8.36 -11.80
C MET A 592 -16.53 6.98 -11.92
N ALA A 593 -15.94 6.11 -12.73
CA ALA A 593 -16.19 4.67 -12.68
C ALA A 593 -15.43 4.09 -11.48
N VAL A 594 -16.16 3.49 -10.56
CA VAL A 594 -15.65 3.00 -9.28
C VAL A 594 -15.91 1.51 -9.17
N ASP A 595 -14.84 0.75 -8.91
CA ASP A 595 -14.89 -0.68 -8.57
C ASP A 595 -14.60 -0.83 -7.08
N VAL A 596 -15.57 -1.27 -6.29
CA VAL A 596 -15.46 -1.46 -4.84
C VAL A 596 -15.31 -2.94 -4.54
N MET A 597 -14.24 -3.34 -3.82
CA MET A 597 -13.95 -4.71 -3.42
C MET A 597 -14.20 -4.87 -1.91
N VAL A 598 -15.12 -5.76 -1.56
CA VAL A 598 -15.56 -5.95 -0.16
C VAL A 598 -15.93 -7.39 0.11
N PRO A 599 -15.89 -7.84 1.39
CA PRO A 599 -16.54 -9.08 1.79
C PRO A 599 -18.03 -9.06 1.43
N SER A 600 -18.57 -10.17 0.91
CA SER A 600 -19.95 -10.27 0.38
C SER A 600 -21.02 -9.89 1.42
N GLU A 601 -20.75 -10.12 2.70
CA GLU A 601 -21.66 -9.71 3.79
C GLU A 601 -21.81 -8.19 3.92
N ALA A 602 -20.85 -7.42 3.44
CA ALA A 602 -20.87 -5.95 3.47
C ALA A 602 -21.60 -5.34 2.25
N THR A 603 -21.79 -6.09 1.16
CA THR A 603 -22.36 -5.61 -0.12
C THR A 603 -23.68 -4.85 0.03
N PRO A 604 -24.67 -5.26 0.86
CA PRO A 604 -25.88 -4.48 1.05
C PRO A 604 -25.65 -3.08 1.63
N LYS A 605 -24.70 -2.94 2.56
CA LYS A 605 -24.32 -1.65 3.15
C LYS A 605 -23.62 -0.76 2.12
N ILE A 606 -22.75 -1.35 1.28
CA ILE A 606 -22.05 -0.65 0.21
C ILE A 606 -23.04 -0.11 -0.82
N ASN A 607 -24.01 -0.89 -1.23
CA ASN A 607 -25.07 -0.44 -2.14
C ASN A 607 -25.83 0.77 -1.60
N ALA A 608 -26.16 0.77 -0.30
CA ALA A 608 -26.80 1.91 0.35
C ALA A 608 -25.87 3.14 0.40
N MET A 609 -24.60 2.94 0.72
CA MET A 609 -23.57 3.99 0.76
C MET A 609 -23.40 4.67 -0.61
N ILE A 610 -23.28 3.88 -1.69
CA ILE A 610 -23.17 4.38 -3.07
C ILE A 610 -24.40 5.21 -3.43
N SER A 611 -25.60 4.72 -3.13
CA SER A 611 -26.86 5.42 -3.40
C SER A 611 -26.97 6.75 -2.65
N GLN A 612 -26.52 6.83 -1.41
CA GLN A 612 -26.49 8.07 -0.62
C GLN A 612 -25.53 9.11 -1.22
N ARG A 613 -24.49 8.66 -1.94
CA ARG A 613 -23.47 9.49 -2.61
C ARG A 613 -23.84 9.80 -4.07
N ARG A 614 -25.12 9.84 -4.40
CA ARG A 614 -25.64 10.08 -5.78
C ARG A 614 -25.07 9.09 -6.81
N GLY A 615 -24.50 7.98 -6.34
CA GLY A 615 -23.90 6.98 -7.18
C GLY A 615 -24.94 6.09 -7.86
N GLN A 616 -24.64 5.68 -9.09
CA GLN A 616 -25.40 4.70 -9.84
C GLN A 616 -24.70 3.35 -9.80
N ILE A 617 -25.32 2.32 -9.22
CA ILE A 617 -24.80 0.96 -9.23
C ILE A 617 -25.04 0.37 -10.62
N LEU A 618 -23.97 -0.15 -11.22
CA LEU A 618 -24.01 -0.79 -12.55
C LEU A 618 -24.23 -2.32 -12.40
N GLY A 619 -23.70 -2.90 -11.34
CA GLY A 619 -23.80 -4.32 -11.03
C GLY A 619 -22.87 -4.72 -9.89
N PHE A 620 -22.96 -5.98 -9.50
CA PHE A 620 -21.97 -6.61 -8.62
C PHE A 620 -21.86 -8.10 -8.96
N ASP A 621 -20.66 -8.63 -8.82
CA ASP A 621 -20.33 -10.04 -9.04
C ASP A 621 -19.33 -10.50 -7.98
N GLY A 622 -19.23 -11.82 -7.78
CA GLY A 622 -18.17 -12.39 -6.95
C GLY A 622 -16.80 -11.99 -7.49
N ARG A 623 -15.88 -11.60 -6.60
CA ARG A 623 -14.51 -11.24 -6.99
C ARG A 623 -13.73 -12.49 -7.39
N ASP A 624 -13.22 -12.52 -8.62
CA ASP A 624 -12.48 -13.66 -9.16
C ASP A 624 -11.29 -14.05 -8.27
N GLY A 625 -11.21 -15.33 -7.91
CA GLY A 625 -10.18 -15.87 -7.04
C GLY A 625 -10.26 -15.44 -5.58
N TRP A 626 -11.39 -14.82 -5.13
CA TRP A 626 -11.62 -14.37 -3.76
C TRP A 626 -12.94 -14.90 -3.22
N PRO A 627 -13.00 -16.14 -2.73
CA PRO A 627 -14.23 -16.70 -2.15
C PRO A 627 -14.78 -15.78 -1.04
N GLY A 628 -16.09 -15.49 -1.08
CA GLY A 628 -16.75 -14.65 -0.08
C GLY A 628 -16.51 -13.15 -0.24
N TRP A 629 -15.97 -12.70 -1.40
CA TRP A 629 -15.80 -11.29 -1.73
C TRP A 629 -16.57 -10.92 -2.98
N ASP A 630 -17.11 -9.71 -2.99
CA ASP A 630 -17.79 -9.10 -4.13
C ASP A 630 -17.01 -7.93 -4.69
N LYS A 631 -17.19 -7.72 -5.99
CA LYS A 631 -16.80 -6.52 -6.72
C LYS A 631 -18.08 -5.77 -7.10
N VAL A 632 -18.30 -4.60 -6.51
CA VAL A 632 -19.42 -3.71 -6.82
C VAL A 632 -18.95 -2.64 -7.79
N GLN A 633 -19.59 -2.54 -8.94
CA GLN A 633 -19.29 -1.56 -9.98
C GLN A 633 -20.31 -0.42 -9.93
N ALA A 634 -19.84 0.82 -9.90
CA ALA A 634 -20.69 1.99 -9.81
C ALA A 634 -20.10 3.19 -10.54
N GLN A 635 -20.96 4.15 -10.85
CA GLN A 635 -20.58 5.50 -11.24
C GLN A 635 -20.90 6.45 -10.11
N ILE A 636 -19.90 7.21 -9.65
CA ILE A 636 -20.03 8.13 -8.50
C ILE A 636 -19.47 9.50 -8.90
N PRO A 637 -20.18 10.62 -8.65
CA PRO A 637 -19.63 11.95 -8.85
C PRO A 637 -18.34 12.17 -8.06
N ALA A 638 -17.35 12.82 -8.66
CA ALA A 638 -16.04 13.00 -8.02
C ALA A 638 -16.11 13.78 -6.69
N SER A 639 -17.09 14.68 -6.55
CA SER A 639 -17.36 15.42 -5.31
C SER A 639 -17.81 14.53 -4.14
N GLU A 640 -18.30 13.31 -4.42
CA GLU A 640 -18.85 12.38 -3.43
C GLU A 640 -17.87 11.24 -3.05
N ILE A 641 -16.67 11.20 -3.66
CA ILE A 641 -15.69 10.13 -3.45
C ILE A 641 -14.76 10.44 -2.26
N GLU A 642 -14.59 11.70 -1.90
CA GLU A 642 -13.55 12.17 -0.97
C GLU A 642 -13.45 11.31 0.31
N ASP A 643 -14.59 11.11 1.00
CA ASP A 643 -14.64 10.38 2.26
C ASP A 643 -15.06 8.90 2.09
N LEU A 644 -15.17 8.42 0.84
CA LEU A 644 -15.66 7.07 0.55
C LEU A 644 -14.83 5.99 1.24
N ILE A 645 -13.50 6.10 1.20
CA ILE A 645 -12.61 5.09 1.78
C ILE A 645 -12.75 5.00 3.30
N ILE A 646 -13.00 6.12 3.99
CA ILE A 646 -13.16 6.16 5.45
C ILE A 646 -14.40 5.36 5.86
N GLU A 647 -15.52 5.64 5.21
CA GLU A 647 -16.79 4.96 5.48
C GLU A 647 -16.72 3.48 5.06
N LEU A 648 -16.12 3.19 3.89
CA LEU A 648 -15.91 1.84 3.37
C LEU A 648 -15.14 0.97 4.37
N ARG A 649 -14.02 1.45 4.89
CA ARG A 649 -13.22 0.74 5.88
C ARG A 649 -13.94 0.57 7.21
N SER A 650 -14.73 1.55 7.62
CA SER A 650 -15.54 1.45 8.85
C SER A 650 -16.55 0.29 8.79
N VAL A 651 -17.20 0.08 7.65
CA VAL A 651 -18.22 -1.00 7.52
C VAL A 651 -17.65 -2.37 7.17
N THR A 652 -16.37 -2.42 6.76
CA THR A 652 -15.68 -3.66 6.35
C THR A 652 -14.54 -4.08 7.28
N ALA A 653 -14.53 -3.59 8.51
CA ALA A 653 -13.45 -3.84 9.47
C ALA A 653 -12.02 -3.52 8.92
N GLY A 654 -11.92 -2.51 8.08
CA GLY A 654 -10.66 -2.01 7.52
C GLY A 654 -10.22 -2.63 6.21
N VAL A 655 -10.87 -3.66 5.69
CA VAL A 655 -10.37 -4.42 4.53
C VAL A 655 -10.92 -3.97 3.18
N GLY A 656 -12.03 -3.22 3.16
CA GLY A 656 -12.63 -2.72 1.93
C GLY A 656 -11.70 -1.74 1.21
N THR A 657 -11.65 -1.85 -0.12
CA THR A 657 -10.92 -0.95 -0.98
C THR A 657 -11.69 -0.64 -2.25
N TYR A 658 -11.27 0.40 -2.97
CA TYR A 658 -11.83 0.70 -4.27
C TYR A 658 -10.76 1.21 -5.23
N THR A 659 -11.08 1.14 -6.52
CA THR A 659 -10.36 1.87 -7.57
C THR A 659 -11.33 2.83 -8.25
N ALA A 660 -10.86 4.01 -8.63
CA ALA A 660 -11.67 5.01 -9.31
C ALA A 660 -10.94 5.54 -10.54
N LYS A 661 -11.64 5.62 -11.67
CA LYS A 661 -11.13 6.18 -12.93
C LYS A 661 -12.15 7.17 -13.46
N PHE A 662 -11.65 8.25 -14.10
CA PHE A 662 -12.55 9.16 -14.79
C PHE A 662 -13.35 8.41 -15.87
N ASP A 663 -14.68 8.63 -15.90
CA ASP A 663 -15.59 8.04 -16.86
C ASP A 663 -16.10 9.10 -17.84
N HIS A 664 -16.88 10.06 -17.37
CA HIS A 664 -17.44 11.12 -18.20
C HIS A 664 -17.76 12.39 -17.39
N LEU A 665 -18.12 13.45 -18.09
CA LEU A 665 -18.67 14.67 -17.52
C LEU A 665 -20.20 14.65 -17.59
N SER A 666 -20.89 14.87 -16.47
CA SER A 666 -22.35 14.92 -16.38
C SER A 666 -22.83 16.33 -16.04
N GLU A 667 -23.99 16.73 -16.56
CA GLU A 667 -24.57 18.03 -16.25
C GLU A 667 -25.03 18.10 -14.79
N LEU A 668 -24.53 19.10 -14.07
CA LEU A 668 -24.98 19.42 -12.71
C LEU A 668 -25.98 20.58 -12.78
N THR A 669 -27.20 20.36 -12.26
CA THR A 669 -28.30 21.33 -12.34
C THR A 669 -29.03 21.48 -10.99
N GLY A 670 -29.84 22.55 -10.87
CA GLY A 670 -30.64 22.82 -9.68
C GLY A 670 -29.80 23.25 -8.48
N ARG A 671 -30.30 22.98 -7.28
CA ARG A 671 -29.73 23.49 -6.02
C ARG A 671 -28.24 23.18 -5.83
N LEU A 672 -27.77 22.03 -6.29
CA LEU A 672 -26.36 21.65 -6.17
C LEU A 672 -25.48 22.53 -7.07
N ALA A 673 -25.91 22.81 -8.30
CA ALA A 673 -25.19 23.72 -9.18
C ALA A 673 -25.13 25.13 -8.57
N ASP A 674 -26.26 25.62 -8.04
CA ASP A 674 -26.33 26.94 -7.40
C ASP A 674 -25.37 27.04 -6.21
N GLN A 675 -25.24 25.98 -5.40
CA GLN A 675 -24.30 25.91 -4.28
C GLN A 675 -22.83 25.95 -4.75
N VAL A 676 -22.48 25.21 -5.80
CA VAL A 676 -21.14 25.23 -6.36
C VAL A 676 -20.78 26.60 -6.91
N LEU A 677 -21.70 27.23 -7.64
CA LEU A 677 -21.51 28.58 -8.20
C LEU A 677 -21.34 29.63 -7.10
N ALA A 678 -22.16 29.57 -6.03
CA ALA A 678 -22.06 30.50 -4.89
C ALA A 678 -20.69 30.34 -4.17
N SER A 679 -20.27 29.12 -3.85
CA SER A 679 -18.99 28.85 -3.20
C SER A 679 -17.79 29.25 -4.05
N HIS A 680 -17.89 29.12 -5.38
CA HIS A 680 -16.83 29.53 -6.31
C HIS A 680 -16.70 31.07 -6.37
N SER A 681 -17.82 31.80 -6.37
CA SER A 681 -17.80 33.28 -6.37
C SER A 681 -17.24 33.84 -5.06
N GLU A 682 -17.59 33.26 -3.90
CA GLU A 682 -17.03 33.64 -2.60
C GLU A 682 -15.52 33.41 -2.49
N ALA A 683 -15.00 32.37 -3.12
CA ALA A 683 -13.57 32.08 -3.14
C ALA A 683 -12.77 32.98 -4.11
N ALA A 684 -13.43 33.60 -5.08
CA ALA A 684 -12.83 34.51 -6.05
C ALA A 684 -12.79 35.98 -5.60
N GLU A 685 -13.58 36.37 -4.57
CA GLU A 685 -13.56 37.68 -3.90
C GLU A 685 -12.48 37.73 -2.79
#